data_105bfc0c6266c70e6889cd6a59e44f91
#
_entry.id   105bfc0c6266c70e6889cd6a59e44f91
#
_cell.length_a   1.000
_cell.length_b   1.000
_cell.length_c   1.000
_cell.angle_alpha   90.00
_cell.angle_beta   90.00
_cell.angle_gamma   90.00
#
_symmetry.space_group_name_H-M   'P 1'
#
loop_
_entity.id
_entity.type
_entity.pdbx_description
1 polymer ?
#
loop_
_entity_poly.entity_id
_entity_poly.type
_entity_poly.pdbx_seq_one_letter_code
_entity_poly.pdbx_strand_id
1 'polypeptide(L)'
;DRRAQLHPDRVLYPMVRRPGSKTWERLSWDQAALEIARHVKKTRDATFVEKEGDVTVNRCDGIASLGAAQLNNEEGWLVQKFARHRQPDPRLSLFDRFRSCAVVWPRLHDEPLVRLCQLRRHHVDRFEQRRKPSALLPLGRARPGQGRHVDRGRSALLPFARADIYAPIRPGSDLAFYGGLINYILQNDLFQKEYVLHYTNAACLLRPDFKFDVDHGLFSGWDPETKRYDNETWGYDVDHKAVWDTSEGSAFAWVNRPGTPKFKTPDLKVLKRDMTLQDPNCVLNVMKRHYARYTPELVTRVTGMDPDVMKKVWEVFASTGRPDKAGSILYALGQTQHTYGSQNCRAMCVIQLLLGNIGIAGGGINALRGEPNVQGSTDVGASSHQAPAYLSWPTGKAHPKLADYLSKETYAAGYYANKPKFWISQLREWFGANATVENDYCYDLLPKISPKLDYGDYSTIMSFNDMRDNKIKGYFCWGMNPMHSTPNGKHARHSMANLDWLVVADWFQTETSTFWEAPDMKPEDVKTEVYFLPAALIYEKIGSINNSGRWIQWREKAIEPPGECRSDFEMMMLLWKNIVELYKKEGGACPDQILKTNFDYTIDGKPDLRALCWALNGYTVGDGKLLKGYGQLQADGTTACGMWIFSGYYNNESQKLDPMKQPMTNRSKEDPTGLGLFPGWSFAWPAHRRILYNRCSADPKGKPWDPKRVLVEWDGKKWLQNDVGDFVTAKAPDDNAFFMTWEQNARLFAYSMADGPLPEHFEPH
;
A
#
# COMPACT_ATOMS: atom_id res chain seq x y z
N ASP A 1 -24.71 8.65 5.66
CA ASP A 1 -25.94 8.37 6.44
C ASP A 1 -26.44 9.65 7.09
N ARG A 2 -27.68 10.07 6.79
CA ARG A 2 -28.32 11.27 7.36
C ARG A 2 -28.29 11.28 8.90
N ARG A 3 -28.24 10.13 9.53
CA ARG A 3 -28.12 10.02 10.99
C ARG A 3 -26.77 10.53 11.50
N ALA A 4 -25.68 10.27 10.79
CA ALA A 4 -24.37 10.76 11.18
C ALA A 4 -24.26 12.27 11.00
N GLN A 5 -24.87 12.82 9.94
CA GLN A 5 -24.92 14.28 9.69
C GLN A 5 -25.66 15.03 10.80
N LEU A 6 -26.81 14.50 11.22
CA LEU A 6 -27.70 15.13 12.19
C LEU A 6 -27.51 14.61 13.63
N HIS A 7 -26.43 13.87 13.86
CA HIS A 7 -26.18 13.34 15.19
C HIS A 7 -25.93 14.48 16.20
N PRO A 8 -26.56 14.48 17.38
CA PRO A 8 -26.42 15.57 18.35
C PRO A 8 -24.99 15.74 18.85
N ASP A 9 -24.19 14.67 18.90
CA ASP A 9 -22.80 14.72 19.37
C ASP A 9 -21.81 15.12 18.28
N ARG A 10 -22.28 15.45 17.07
CA ARG A 10 -21.40 15.90 16.01
C ARG A 10 -20.81 17.27 16.33
N VAL A 11 -19.49 17.40 16.24
CA VAL A 11 -18.82 18.68 16.45
C VAL A 11 -19.03 19.58 15.23
N LEU A 12 -19.51 20.81 15.48
CA LEU A 12 -19.92 21.75 14.42
C LEU A 12 -19.04 22.98 14.29
N TYR A 13 -18.07 23.18 15.16
CA TYR A 13 -17.17 24.34 15.19
C TYR A 13 -15.80 23.96 15.75
N PRO A 14 -14.72 24.69 15.41
CA PRO A 14 -13.41 24.47 15.99
C PRO A 14 -13.38 24.70 17.50
N MET A 15 -12.64 23.86 18.20
CA MET A 15 -12.49 23.93 19.66
C MET A 15 -11.04 23.71 20.07
N VAL A 16 -10.68 24.25 21.23
CA VAL A 16 -9.40 23.98 21.89
C VAL A 16 -9.62 23.56 23.33
N ARG A 17 -8.85 22.59 23.78
CA ARG A 17 -8.66 22.25 25.18
C ARG A 17 -7.30 22.79 25.60
N ARG A 18 -7.28 23.78 26.48
CA ARG A 18 -6.05 24.42 26.97
C ARG A 18 -5.30 23.52 27.97
N PRO A 19 -3.98 23.69 28.14
CA PRO A 19 -3.19 22.92 29.10
C PRO A 19 -3.82 22.91 30.49
N GLY A 20 -4.04 21.71 31.05
CA GLY A 20 -4.66 21.53 32.40
C GLY A 20 -6.16 21.80 32.46
N SER A 21 -6.83 22.22 31.38
CA SER A 21 -8.29 22.45 31.37
C SER A 21 -9.07 21.13 31.39
N LYS A 22 -10.27 21.19 31.98
CA LYS A 22 -11.28 20.12 31.95
C LYS A 22 -12.37 20.37 30.92
N THR A 23 -12.32 21.48 30.22
CA THR A 23 -13.38 21.94 29.30
C THR A 23 -12.80 22.38 27.98
N TRP A 24 -13.64 22.31 26.95
CA TRP A 24 -13.39 22.86 25.63
C TRP A 24 -13.76 24.33 25.57
N GLU A 25 -12.96 25.09 24.82
CA GLU A 25 -13.19 26.48 24.42
C GLU A 25 -13.45 26.51 22.92
N ARG A 26 -14.53 27.17 22.48
CA ARG A 26 -14.85 27.39 21.08
C ARG A 26 -13.91 28.43 20.48
N LEU A 27 -13.41 28.17 19.27
CA LEU A 27 -12.61 29.10 18.47
C LEU A 27 -13.32 29.42 17.15
N SER A 28 -12.95 30.54 16.55
CA SER A 28 -13.17 30.73 15.11
C SER A 28 -12.13 29.95 14.31
N TRP A 29 -12.42 29.68 13.03
CA TRP A 29 -11.45 29.03 12.13
C TRP A 29 -10.14 29.82 12.01
N ASP A 30 -10.21 31.16 11.94
CA ASP A 30 -9.02 31.99 11.82
C ASP A 30 -8.15 31.94 13.08
N GLN A 31 -8.77 31.93 14.27
CA GLN A 31 -8.07 31.76 15.54
C GLN A 31 -7.41 30.38 15.60
N ALA A 32 -8.17 29.30 15.35
CA ALA A 32 -7.64 27.93 15.38
C ALA A 32 -6.47 27.76 14.40
N ALA A 33 -6.63 28.23 13.17
CA ALA A 33 -5.60 28.10 12.15
C ALA A 33 -4.33 28.89 12.50
N LEU A 34 -4.46 30.10 13.03
CA LEU A 34 -3.33 30.93 13.43
C LEU A 34 -2.58 30.31 14.64
N GLU A 35 -3.30 29.86 15.66
CA GLU A 35 -2.71 29.24 16.84
C GLU A 35 -1.97 27.95 16.47
N ILE A 36 -2.60 27.07 15.69
CA ILE A 36 -1.96 25.84 15.19
C ILE A 36 -0.73 26.19 14.33
N ALA A 37 -0.81 27.18 13.44
CA ALA A 37 0.32 27.60 12.63
C ALA A 37 1.51 28.11 13.47
N ARG A 38 1.24 28.82 14.58
CA ARG A 38 2.28 29.23 15.54
C ARG A 38 2.93 28.04 16.24
N HIS A 39 2.15 27.07 16.69
CA HIS A 39 2.68 25.83 17.26
C HIS A 39 3.55 25.09 16.26
N VAL A 40 3.09 24.94 15.05
CA VAL A 40 3.85 24.28 13.97
C VAL A 40 5.17 25.02 13.72
N LYS A 41 5.13 26.36 13.56
CA LYS A 41 6.35 27.13 13.32
C LYS A 41 7.33 27.02 14.49
N LYS A 42 6.87 27.22 15.73
CA LYS A 42 7.69 27.10 16.95
C LYS A 42 8.35 25.72 17.05
N THR A 43 7.57 24.65 16.87
CA THR A 43 8.09 23.30 16.97
C THR A 43 9.08 22.99 15.84
N ARG A 44 8.73 23.37 14.60
CA ARG A 44 9.61 23.15 13.46
C ARG A 44 10.94 23.89 13.62
N ASP A 45 10.91 25.17 13.97
CA ASP A 45 12.12 25.97 14.11
C ASP A 45 13.02 25.44 15.23
N ALA A 46 12.44 24.88 16.30
CA ALA A 46 13.18 24.30 17.42
C ALA A 46 13.76 22.90 17.15
N THR A 47 13.20 22.15 16.20
CA THR A 47 13.56 20.74 15.97
C THR A 47 14.01 20.45 14.53
N PHE A 48 14.26 21.49 13.74
CA PHE A 48 14.73 21.35 12.37
C PHE A 48 16.19 20.94 12.31
N VAL A 49 16.48 19.93 11.49
CA VAL A 49 17.81 19.43 11.24
C VAL A 49 18.15 19.66 9.76
N GLU A 50 19.01 20.63 9.50
CA GLU A 50 19.44 20.93 8.14
C GLU A 50 20.44 19.89 7.63
N LYS A 51 21.41 19.51 8.50
CA LYS A 51 22.47 18.56 8.14
C LYS A 51 22.67 17.51 9.21
N GLU A 52 23.07 16.32 8.79
CA GLU A 52 23.64 15.27 9.63
C GLU A 52 25.06 14.96 9.15
N GLY A 53 26.05 15.44 9.91
CA GLY A 53 27.44 15.52 9.42
C GLY A 53 27.48 16.41 8.17
N ASP A 54 28.06 15.93 7.09
CA ASP A 54 28.16 16.66 5.82
C ASP A 54 26.94 16.51 4.90
N VAL A 55 25.93 15.73 5.32
CA VAL A 55 24.78 15.41 4.48
C VAL A 55 23.62 16.34 4.78
N THR A 56 23.13 17.07 3.77
CA THR A 56 21.90 17.87 3.87
C THR A 56 20.68 16.95 3.93
N VAL A 57 19.88 17.09 5.00
CA VAL A 57 18.68 16.28 5.25
C VAL A 57 17.39 17.10 5.33
N ASN A 58 17.46 18.37 5.70
CA ASN A 58 16.35 19.35 5.73
C ASN A 58 15.07 18.80 6.39
N ARG A 59 15.16 18.18 7.54
CA ARG A 59 14.04 17.50 8.20
C ARG A 59 13.67 18.13 9.54
N CYS A 60 12.46 17.85 9.96
CA CYS A 60 11.94 18.23 11.27
C CYS A 60 11.39 16.98 11.98
N ASP A 61 12.00 16.57 13.07
CA ASP A 61 11.63 15.35 13.81
C ASP A 61 10.59 15.60 14.92
N GLY A 62 10.32 16.86 15.24
CA GLY A 62 9.44 17.25 16.36
C GLY A 62 7.94 17.21 16.08
N ILE A 63 7.52 17.02 14.83
CA ILE A 63 6.09 16.99 14.47
C ILE A 63 5.81 15.71 13.71
N ALA A 64 4.73 14.99 14.02
CA ALA A 64 4.28 13.84 13.25
C ALA A 64 2.81 13.97 12.82
N SER A 65 2.40 13.17 11.85
CA SER A 65 1.05 13.18 11.31
C SER A 65 0.56 11.77 11.05
N LEU A 66 -0.67 11.49 11.42
CA LEU A 66 -1.36 10.24 11.16
C LEU A 66 -2.68 10.55 10.45
N GLY A 67 -2.91 9.93 9.31
CA GLY A 67 -4.16 10.07 8.58
C GLY A 67 -4.91 8.76 8.46
N ALA A 68 -6.10 8.84 7.87
CA ALA A 68 -6.97 7.69 7.67
C ALA A 68 -7.17 7.36 6.20
N ALA A 69 -7.49 6.09 5.94
CA ALA A 69 -7.92 5.61 4.63
C ALA A 69 -9.33 6.05 4.23
N GLN A 70 -9.95 6.91 5.01
CA GLN A 70 -11.23 7.53 4.70
C GLN A 70 -11.09 8.87 3.96
N LEU A 71 -9.88 9.44 3.94
CA LEU A 71 -9.59 10.62 3.14
C LEU A 71 -9.72 10.32 1.65
N ASN A 72 -10.13 11.31 0.88
CA ASN A 72 -10.09 11.23 -0.58
C ASN A 72 -8.65 11.13 -1.09
N ASN A 73 -8.45 10.67 -2.31
CA ASN A 73 -7.12 10.63 -2.94
C ASN A 73 -6.44 12.00 -2.93
N GLU A 74 -7.17 13.02 -3.28
CA GLU A 74 -6.70 14.41 -3.35
C GLU A 74 -6.30 14.91 -1.96
N GLU A 75 -7.12 14.66 -0.97
CA GLU A 75 -6.84 15.03 0.43
C GLU A 75 -5.62 14.25 0.97
N GLY A 76 -5.56 12.94 0.72
CA GLY A 76 -4.42 12.10 1.12
C GLY A 76 -3.11 12.56 0.48
N TRP A 77 -3.13 12.94 -0.81
CA TRP A 77 -1.98 13.52 -1.49
C TRP A 77 -1.57 14.86 -0.88
N LEU A 78 -2.54 15.71 -0.54
CA LEU A 78 -2.27 17.02 0.07
C LEU A 78 -1.72 16.88 1.49
N VAL A 79 -2.25 15.94 2.31
CA VAL A 79 -1.67 15.60 3.63
C VAL A 79 -0.22 15.17 3.48
N GLN A 80 0.07 14.31 2.51
CA GLN A 80 1.42 13.87 2.23
C GLN A 80 2.34 15.05 1.87
N LYS A 81 1.90 15.94 0.97
CA LYS A 81 2.64 17.16 0.58
C LYS A 81 2.84 18.09 1.77
N PHE A 82 1.75 18.40 2.50
CA PHE A 82 1.74 19.26 3.68
C PHE A 82 2.71 18.77 4.77
N ALA A 83 2.70 17.50 5.05
CA ALA A 83 3.54 16.92 6.08
C ALA A 83 5.00 16.81 5.63
N ARG A 84 5.28 16.41 4.38
CA ARG A 84 6.64 16.18 3.90
C ARG A 84 7.43 17.43 3.60
N HIS A 85 6.81 18.54 3.18
CA HIS A 85 7.50 19.81 3.07
C HIS A 85 7.86 20.44 4.42
N ARG A 86 7.35 19.87 5.51
CA ARG A 86 7.73 20.24 6.88
C ARG A 86 8.60 19.20 7.54
N GLN A 87 8.41 17.98 7.12
CA GLN A 87 9.04 16.80 7.70
C GLN A 87 9.38 15.82 6.61
N PRO A 88 10.60 15.33 6.58
CA PRO A 88 10.90 14.01 6.10
C PRO A 88 10.76 13.02 7.24
N ASP A 89 9.92 13.32 8.24
CA ASP A 89 9.64 12.27 9.19
C ASP A 89 8.90 11.19 8.42
N PRO A 90 9.57 10.06 8.18
CA PRO A 90 8.93 8.90 7.56
C PRO A 90 7.80 8.33 8.44
N ARG A 91 7.51 8.93 9.58
CA ARG A 91 6.37 8.66 10.48
C ARG A 91 5.04 9.18 9.95
N LEU A 92 5.00 9.70 8.73
CA LEU A 92 3.77 9.94 8.00
C LEU A 92 3.21 8.59 7.56
N SER A 93 2.78 7.81 8.53
CA SER A 93 2.15 6.54 8.29
C SER A 93 0.64 6.73 8.29
N LEU A 94 0.05 6.83 7.11
CA LEU A 94 -1.37 6.51 6.97
C LEU A 94 -1.62 5.02 7.21
N PHE A 95 -0.58 4.17 7.03
CA PHE A 95 -0.66 2.71 7.11
C PHE A 95 0.67 2.03 7.35
N ASP A 96 1.17 2.11 8.54
CA ASP A 96 2.37 1.34 8.91
C ASP A 96 2.13 -0.18 9.03
N ARG A 97 0.88 -0.58 9.04
CA ARG A 97 0.48 -1.99 9.13
C ARG A 97 0.72 -2.81 7.86
N PHE A 98 1.16 -2.18 6.76
CA PHE A 98 1.43 -2.84 5.48
C PHE A 98 2.90 -2.94 5.11
N ARG A 99 3.81 -2.61 6.01
CA ARG A 99 5.25 -2.61 5.73
C ARG A 99 5.75 -3.96 5.21
N SER A 100 5.23 -5.03 5.74
CA SER A 100 5.59 -6.39 5.36
C SER A 100 4.91 -6.89 4.07
N CYS A 101 3.79 -6.31 3.67
CA CYS A 101 3.06 -6.72 2.45
C CYS A 101 3.51 -5.97 1.20
N ALA A 102 4.15 -4.81 1.35
CA ALA A 102 4.59 -3.99 0.22
C ALA A 102 5.62 -4.68 -0.68
N VAL A 103 6.33 -5.70 -0.17
CA VAL A 103 7.35 -6.45 -0.93
C VAL A 103 6.76 -7.33 -2.03
N VAL A 104 5.57 -7.89 -1.78
CA VAL A 104 4.89 -8.77 -2.73
C VAL A 104 3.72 -8.06 -3.40
N TRP A 105 3.27 -6.96 -2.81
CA TRP A 105 2.02 -6.31 -3.04
C TRP A 105 1.83 -5.57 -4.38
N PRO A 106 2.78 -4.87 -4.97
CA PRO A 106 2.54 -4.25 -6.27
C PRO A 106 2.37 -5.23 -7.42
N ARG A 107 2.56 -6.54 -7.16
CA ARG A 107 2.72 -7.53 -8.21
C ARG A 107 1.61 -8.57 -8.33
N LEU A 108 0.70 -8.68 -7.35
CA LEU A 108 -0.22 -9.82 -7.28
C LEU A 108 -1.71 -9.45 -7.03
N HIS A 109 -2.10 -8.18 -7.08
CA HIS A 109 -3.34 -7.74 -6.43
C HIS A 109 -4.51 -7.37 -7.34
N ASP A 110 -4.59 -7.77 -8.54
CA ASP A 110 -5.47 -7.10 -9.46
C ASP A 110 -6.47 -8.00 -10.21
N GLU A 111 -7.27 -8.76 -9.49
CA GLU A 111 -8.55 -9.22 -10.04
C GLU A 111 -9.58 -8.10 -9.87
N PRO A 112 -10.16 -7.52 -10.94
CA PRO A 112 -11.23 -6.55 -10.82
C PRO A 112 -12.46 -7.18 -10.14
N LEU A 113 -13.16 -6.41 -9.32
CA LEU A 113 -14.47 -6.78 -8.73
C LEU A 113 -15.44 -7.37 -9.76
N VAL A 114 -15.31 -6.96 -11.02
CA VAL A 114 -16.04 -7.48 -12.16
C VAL A 114 -15.86 -8.98 -12.36
N ARG A 115 -14.69 -9.55 -12.04
CA ARG A 115 -14.46 -11.00 -12.18
C ARG A 115 -14.91 -11.81 -10.98
N LEU A 116 -14.92 -11.25 -9.79
CA LEU A 116 -15.66 -11.86 -8.69
C LEU A 116 -17.15 -12.04 -9.05
N CYS A 117 -17.70 -11.11 -9.83
CA CYS A 117 -19.04 -11.26 -10.40
C CYS A 117 -19.12 -12.29 -11.53
N GLN A 118 -18.06 -12.47 -12.33
CA GLN A 118 -18.01 -13.49 -13.39
C GLN A 118 -17.82 -14.91 -12.83
N LEU A 119 -17.04 -15.07 -11.78
CA LEU A 119 -16.92 -16.34 -11.04
C LEU A 119 -18.27 -16.80 -10.50
N ARG A 120 -19.13 -15.86 -10.07
CA ARG A 120 -20.51 -16.16 -9.67
C ARG A 120 -21.38 -16.64 -10.82
N ARG A 121 -21.20 -16.18 -12.06
CA ARG A 121 -22.03 -16.62 -13.19
C ARG A 121 -21.89 -18.12 -13.51
N HIS A 122 -20.72 -18.69 -13.38
CA HIS A 122 -20.54 -20.14 -13.63
C HIS A 122 -21.03 -21.06 -12.52
N HIS A 123 -21.23 -20.55 -11.30
CA HIS A 123 -21.89 -21.28 -10.21
C HIS A 123 -23.38 -20.94 -10.07
N VAL A 124 -23.87 -19.84 -10.68
CA VAL A 124 -25.22 -19.32 -10.54
C VAL A 124 -26.25 -20.10 -11.34
N ASP A 125 -25.88 -20.79 -12.42
CA ASP A 125 -26.82 -21.62 -13.18
C ASP A 125 -27.43 -22.80 -12.38
N ARG A 126 -26.91 -23.12 -11.21
CA ARG A 126 -27.53 -24.02 -10.24
C ARG A 126 -28.27 -23.32 -9.09
N PHE A 127 -28.16 -21.99 -8.97
CA PHE A 127 -28.76 -21.22 -7.86
C PHE A 127 -29.91 -20.29 -8.28
N GLU A 128 -30.23 -20.16 -9.56
CA GLU A 128 -31.26 -19.25 -10.05
C GLU A 128 -32.70 -19.64 -9.71
N GLN A 129 -32.95 -20.77 -9.06
CA GLN A 129 -34.31 -21.11 -8.64
C GLN A 129 -34.71 -20.60 -7.24
N ARG A 130 -33.83 -19.95 -6.47
CA ARG A 130 -34.22 -19.36 -5.18
C ARG A 130 -33.49 -18.05 -4.86
N ARG A 131 -34.17 -16.93 -5.18
CA ARG A 131 -34.01 -15.56 -4.64
C ARG A 131 -32.85 -14.69 -5.18
N LYS A 132 -33.25 -13.53 -5.70
CA LYS A 132 -32.41 -12.41 -6.18
C LYS A 132 -31.22 -12.11 -5.26
N PRO A 133 -29.98 -12.02 -5.77
CA PRO A 133 -28.83 -11.61 -5.00
C PRO A 133 -28.60 -10.12 -5.11
N SER A 134 -28.85 -9.40 -4.04
CA SER A 134 -28.15 -8.14 -3.79
C SER A 134 -26.79 -8.49 -3.18
N ALA A 135 -25.74 -8.41 -3.94
CA ALA A 135 -24.38 -8.69 -3.52
C ALA A 135 -23.68 -7.43 -2.99
N LEU A 136 -24.26 -6.84 -1.99
CA LEU A 136 -23.65 -5.91 -1.06
C LEU A 136 -24.24 -6.31 0.29
N LEU A 137 -23.38 -6.65 1.24
CA LEU A 137 -23.77 -7.01 2.58
C LEU A 137 -24.84 -6.04 3.12
N PRO A 138 -26.08 -6.45 3.30
CA PRO A 138 -26.96 -5.69 4.14
C PRO A 138 -26.53 -6.00 5.59
N LEU A 139 -26.07 -5.01 6.29
CA LEU A 139 -26.13 -5.01 7.75
C LEU A 139 -27.55 -5.39 8.14
N GLY A 140 -27.72 -6.60 8.63
CA GLY A 140 -29.03 -7.18 8.90
C GLY A 140 -29.79 -6.31 9.87
N ARG A 141 -30.90 -5.75 9.42
CA ARG A 141 -31.91 -5.18 10.29
C ARG A 141 -32.47 -6.33 11.15
N ALA A 142 -32.12 -6.35 12.42
CA ALA A 142 -32.90 -7.05 13.41
C ALA A 142 -34.31 -6.41 13.42
N ARG A 143 -35.35 -7.17 13.08
CA ARG A 143 -36.73 -6.77 13.34
C ARG A 143 -36.94 -6.77 14.85
N PRO A 144 -37.47 -5.69 15.45
CA PRO A 144 -37.91 -5.74 16.86
C PRO A 144 -39.12 -6.67 16.96
N GLY A 145 -39.06 -7.67 17.81
CA GLY A 145 -40.23 -8.41 18.20
C GLY A 145 -40.23 -9.93 18.08
N GLN A 146 -39.07 -10.61 18.26
CA GLN A 146 -39.09 -12.02 18.67
C GLN A 146 -37.90 -12.26 19.62
N GLY A 147 -38.22 -12.44 20.89
CA GLY A 147 -37.27 -12.81 21.92
C GLY A 147 -36.60 -14.14 21.60
N ARG A 148 -35.37 -14.07 21.21
CA ARG A 148 -34.45 -15.21 21.22
C ARG A 148 -33.43 -14.96 22.32
N HIS A 149 -33.44 -15.78 23.33
CA HIS A 149 -32.37 -15.88 24.29
C HIS A 149 -31.04 -16.02 23.55
N VAL A 150 -30.21 -15.02 23.67
CA VAL A 150 -28.82 -15.09 23.22
C VAL A 150 -28.08 -15.93 24.27
N ASP A 151 -27.80 -17.16 23.91
CA ASP A 151 -26.92 -18.04 24.67
C ASP A 151 -25.51 -17.41 24.68
N ARG A 152 -25.04 -17.02 25.86
CA ARG A 152 -23.77 -16.28 26.07
C ARG A 152 -22.51 -17.09 25.79
N GLY A 153 -22.62 -18.23 25.11
CA GLY A 153 -21.49 -19.13 24.75
C GLY A 153 -21.24 -19.35 23.29
N ARG A 154 -22.01 -18.74 22.38
CA ARG A 154 -21.77 -18.89 20.92
C ARG A 154 -21.04 -17.68 20.38
N SER A 155 -19.83 -17.88 19.94
CA SER A 155 -19.11 -16.94 19.05
C SER A 155 -20.09 -16.46 17.97
N ALA A 156 -20.20 -15.14 17.77
CA ALA A 156 -21.06 -14.59 16.74
C ALA A 156 -20.71 -15.24 15.40
N LEU A 157 -21.67 -15.97 14.80
CA LEU A 157 -21.51 -16.57 13.49
C LEU A 157 -21.31 -15.44 12.47
N LEU A 158 -20.10 -15.24 12.07
CA LEU A 158 -19.76 -14.29 11.02
C LEU A 158 -20.42 -14.72 9.70
N PRO A 159 -20.68 -13.79 8.76
CA PRO A 159 -21.24 -14.12 7.44
C PRO A 159 -20.51 -15.23 6.69
N PHE A 160 -19.21 -15.40 6.95
CA PHE A 160 -18.37 -16.47 6.41
C PHE A 160 -18.76 -17.89 6.88
N ALA A 161 -19.51 -18.02 7.96
CA ALA A 161 -20.05 -19.31 8.41
C ALA A 161 -21.13 -19.88 7.47
N ARG A 162 -21.49 -19.17 6.40
CA ARG A 162 -22.33 -19.66 5.30
C ARG A 162 -21.54 -20.26 4.13
N ALA A 163 -20.23 -20.39 4.27
CA ALA A 163 -19.39 -21.08 3.30
C ALA A 163 -19.77 -22.58 3.23
N ASP A 164 -19.41 -23.24 2.12
CA ASP A 164 -19.60 -24.68 1.95
C ASP A 164 -18.80 -25.49 2.98
N ILE A 165 -17.63 -24.97 3.36
CA ILE A 165 -16.77 -25.54 4.40
C ILE A 165 -16.37 -24.40 5.33
N TYR A 166 -16.72 -24.53 6.60
CA TYR A 166 -16.26 -23.63 7.66
C TYR A 166 -15.11 -24.26 8.42
N ALA A 167 -13.95 -23.63 8.40
CA ALA A 167 -12.70 -24.15 8.94
C ALA A 167 -12.05 -23.15 9.90
N PRO A 168 -12.50 -23.09 11.16
CA PRO A 168 -11.95 -22.18 12.16
C PRO A 168 -10.55 -22.61 12.59
N ILE A 169 -9.66 -21.65 12.78
CA ILE A 169 -8.30 -21.87 13.30
C ILE A 169 -8.01 -20.95 14.48
N ARG A 170 -7.04 -21.33 15.29
CA ARG A 170 -6.48 -20.46 16.33
C ARG A 170 -5.87 -19.23 15.69
N PRO A 171 -6.20 -18.00 16.14
CA PRO A 171 -5.55 -16.79 15.65
C PRO A 171 -4.02 -16.89 15.75
N GLY A 172 -3.32 -16.48 14.68
CA GLY A 172 -1.88 -16.57 14.62
C GLY A 172 -1.32 -17.93 14.23
N SER A 173 -2.14 -18.89 13.76
CA SER A 173 -1.70 -20.19 13.26
C SER A 173 -1.85 -20.37 11.75
N ASP A 174 -2.16 -19.28 11.05
CA ASP A 174 -2.43 -19.30 9.61
C ASP A 174 -1.28 -19.89 8.82
N LEU A 175 -0.06 -19.54 9.17
CA LEU A 175 1.13 -20.01 8.46
C LEU A 175 1.39 -21.50 8.65
N ALA A 176 1.03 -22.07 9.80
CA ALA A 176 1.07 -23.52 10.00
C ALA A 176 0.08 -24.24 9.08
N PHE A 177 -1.15 -23.68 8.95
CA PHE A 177 -2.15 -24.20 8.00
C PHE A 177 -1.67 -24.14 6.54
N TYR A 178 -1.08 -23.01 6.12
CA TYR A 178 -0.50 -22.86 4.78
C TYR A 178 0.69 -23.77 4.56
N GLY A 179 1.57 -23.92 5.55
CA GLY A 179 2.69 -24.86 5.50
C GLY A 179 2.24 -26.29 5.29
N GLY A 180 1.15 -26.70 5.98
CA GLY A 180 0.53 -28.01 5.79
C GLY A 180 -0.08 -28.18 4.39
N LEU A 181 -0.76 -27.16 3.85
CA LEU A 181 -1.28 -27.21 2.48
C LEU A 181 -0.15 -27.30 1.45
N ILE A 182 0.94 -26.55 1.64
CA ILE A 182 2.13 -26.62 0.77
C ILE A 182 2.71 -28.05 0.83
N ASN A 183 2.87 -28.61 2.04
CA ASN A 183 3.32 -29.98 2.22
C ASN A 183 2.41 -30.98 1.50
N TYR A 184 1.10 -30.86 1.69
CA TYR A 184 0.11 -31.71 1.04
C TYR A 184 0.22 -31.67 -0.49
N ILE A 185 0.35 -30.48 -1.08
CA ILE A 185 0.54 -30.29 -2.53
C ILE A 185 1.84 -30.94 -3.00
N LEU A 186 2.96 -30.72 -2.30
CA LEU A 186 4.28 -31.17 -2.72
C LEU A 186 4.46 -32.69 -2.57
N GLN A 187 4.01 -33.29 -1.46
CA GLN A 187 4.18 -34.71 -1.21
C GLN A 187 3.27 -35.61 -2.07
N ASN A 188 2.15 -35.05 -2.53
CA ASN A 188 1.21 -35.77 -3.41
C ASN A 188 1.35 -35.36 -4.89
N ASP A 189 2.38 -34.61 -5.25
CA ASP A 189 2.65 -34.12 -6.61
C ASP A 189 1.44 -33.43 -7.27
N LEU A 190 0.67 -32.68 -6.48
CA LEU A 190 -0.56 -31.98 -6.91
C LEU A 190 -0.29 -30.61 -7.54
N PHE A 191 0.95 -30.24 -7.76
CA PHE A 191 1.31 -28.97 -8.37
C PHE A 191 1.19 -29.03 -9.91
N GLN A 192 0.97 -27.87 -10.53
CA GLN A 192 0.91 -27.74 -12.00
C GLN A 192 2.34 -27.74 -12.57
N LYS A 193 2.78 -28.95 -13.00
CA LYS A 193 4.19 -29.22 -13.33
C LYS A 193 4.76 -28.28 -14.39
N GLU A 194 4.06 -28.08 -15.49
CA GLU A 194 4.54 -27.26 -16.60
C GLU A 194 4.65 -25.80 -16.21
N TYR A 195 3.63 -25.27 -15.48
CA TYR A 195 3.67 -23.91 -14.95
C TYR A 195 4.85 -23.71 -13.98
N VAL A 196 5.02 -24.65 -13.04
CA VAL A 196 6.07 -24.60 -12.01
C VAL A 196 7.46 -24.62 -12.65
N LEU A 197 7.67 -25.47 -13.65
CA LEU A 197 8.94 -25.59 -14.37
C LEU A 197 9.34 -24.31 -15.13
N HIS A 198 8.38 -23.67 -15.78
CA HIS A 198 8.69 -22.59 -16.73
C HIS A 198 8.49 -21.20 -16.15
N TYR A 199 7.66 -21.05 -15.12
CA TYR A 199 7.33 -19.72 -14.59
C TYR A 199 7.78 -19.47 -13.14
N THR A 200 8.41 -20.50 -12.51
CA THR A 200 9.00 -20.36 -11.18
C THR A 200 10.47 -20.78 -11.16
N ASN A 201 11.14 -20.53 -10.04
CA ASN A 201 12.51 -20.97 -9.82
C ASN A 201 12.61 -22.42 -9.30
N ALA A 202 11.56 -23.22 -9.42
CA ALA A 202 11.49 -24.59 -8.89
C ALA A 202 12.63 -25.51 -9.39
N ALA A 203 12.98 -25.38 -10.68
CA ALA A 203 14.02 -26.18 -11.32
C ALA A 203 15.45 -25.68 -11.05
N CYS A 204 15.63 -24.49 -10.48
CA CYS A 204 16.95 -23.93 -10.24
C CYS A 204 17.65 -24.70 -9.12
N LEU A 205 18.94 -25.01 -9.32
CA LEU A 205 19.77 -25.66 -8.31
C LEU A 205 20.28 -24.60 -7.32
N LEU A 206 20.11 -24.89 -6.03
CA LEU A 206 20.66 -24.08 -4.97
C LEU A 206 22.12 -24.40 -4.74
N ARG A 207 22.86 -23.48 -4.17
CA ARG A 207 24.25 -23.66 -3.78
C ARG A 207 24.42 -24.87 -2.86
N PRO A 208 25.51 -25.66 -2.99
CA PRO A 208 25.75 -26.83 -2.14
C PRO A 208 25.93 -26.50 -0.65
N ASP A 209 26.32 -25.26 -0.34
CA ASP A 209 26.51 -24.75 1.03
C ASP A 209 25.22 -24.22 1.68
N PHE A 210 24.12 -24.08 0.92
CA PHE A 210 22.82 -23.83 1.50
C PHE A 210 22.35 -25.04 2.34
N LYS A 211 22.02 -24.78 3.59
CA LYS A 211 21.50 -25.79 4.54
C LYS A 211 20.32 -25.22 5.31
N PHE A 212 19.49 -26.09 5.84
CA PHE A 212 18.48 -25.75 6.80
C PHE A 212 18.45 -26.80 7.92
N ASP A 213 18.17 -26.33 9.12
CA ASP A 213 17.97 -27.15 10.29
C ASP A 213 16.48 -27.40 10.46
N VAL A 214 16.05 -28.63 10.22
CA VAL A 214 14.63 -28.99 10.28
C VAL A 214 14.08 -28.91 11.71
N ASP A 215 14.91 -29.21 12.70
CA ASP A 215 14.49 -29.30 14.09
C ASP A 215 14.30 -27.91 14.71
N HIS A 216 15.17 -26.97 14.38
CA HIS A 216 15.13 -25.60 14.93
C HIS A 216 14.52 -24.56 13.98
N GLY A 217 14.22 -24.93 12.75
CA GLY A 217 13.65 -23.99 11.76
C GLY A 217 14.62 -22.90 11.31
N LEU A 218 15.93 -23.16 11.37
CA LEU A 218 16.95 -22.18 11.01
C LEU A 218 17.57 -22.51 9.65
N PHE A 219 17.92 -21.47 8.92
CA PHE A 219 18.67 -21.58 7.66
C PHE A 219 20.16 -21.27 7.89
N SER A 220 21.00 -21.74 6.96
CA SER A 220 22.44 -21.42 6.99
C SER A 220 22.65 -19.90 7.00
N GLY A 221 23.69 -19.47 7.72
CA GLY A 221 24.00 -18.04 7.91
C GLY A 221 23.28 -17.38 9.09
N TRP A 222 22.61 -18.14 9.95
CA TRP A 222 22.06 -17.59 11.18
C TRP A 222 23.18 -17.25 12.16
N ASP A 223 23.14 -16.00 12.63
CA ASP A 223 24.00 -15.50 13.70
C ASP A 223 23.18 -15.32 14.99
N PRO A 224 23.42 -16.13 16.03
CA PRO A 224 22.68 -16.06 17.28
C PRO A 224 22.98 -14.80 18.11
N GLU A 225 24.13 -14.15 17.92
CA GLU A 225 24.50 -12.94 18.67
C GLU A 225 23.75 -11.71 18.11
N THR A 226 23.79 -11.53 16.82
CA THR A 226 23.10 -10.41 16.16
C THR A 226 21.63 -10.70 15.87
N LYS A 227 21.20 -11.96 16.03
CA LYS A 227 19.85 -12.45 15.68
C LYS A 227 19.46 -12.09 14.23
N ARG A 228 20.40 -12.26 13.33
CA ARG A 228 20.24 -11.96 11.90
C ARG A 228 20.79 -13.08 11.05
N TYR A 229 20.33 -13.09 9.81
CA TYR A 229 20.89 -13.97 8.79
C TYR A 229 21.93 -13.23 7.95
N ASP A 230 23.06 -13.89 7.74
CA ASP A 230 23.89 -13.68 6.57
C ASP A 230 23.36 -14.61 5.46
N ASN A 231 22.79 -14.02 4.43
CA ASN A 231 22.15 -14.76 3.34
C ASN A 231 23.10 -15.09 2.17
N GLU A 232 24.38 -15.01 2.38
CA GLU A 232 25.39 -15.25 1.35
C GLU A 232 25.29 -16.67 0.75
N THR A 233 24.88 -17.65 1.57
CA THR A 233 24.68 -19.04 1.14
C THR A 233 23.34 -19.29 0.43
N TRP A 234 22.42 -18.30 0.40
CA TRP A 234 21.07 -18.48 -0.14
C TRP A 234 21.03 -18.19 -1.64
N GLY A 235 21.94 -18.62 -2.40
CA GLY A 235 21.99 -18.38 -3.84
C GLY A 235 21.73 -19.61 -4.68
N TYR A 236 21.83 -19.42 -5.98
CA TYR A 236 21.83 -20.52 -6.93
C TYR A 236 23.27 -21.06 -7.14
N ASP A 237 23.37 -22.28 -7.63
CA ASP A 237 24.65 -22.90 -8.02
C ASP A 237 25.19 -22.25 -9.33
N VAL A 238 25.80 -21.12 -9.16
CA VAL A 238 26.45 -20.32 -10.22
C VAL A 238 27.65 -19.57 -9.64
N ASP A 239 28.49 -18.99 -10.49
CA ASP A 239 29.51 -18.07 -10.03
C ASP A 239 28.86 -16.92 -9.21
N HIS A 240 29.25 -16.81 -7.96
CA HIS A 240 28.72 -15.83 -7.02
C HIS A 240 28.80 -14.40 -7.57
N LYS A 241 29.87 -14.04 -8.29
CA LYS A 241 30.04 -12.74 -8.90
C LYS A 241 29.05 -12.46 -10.04
N ALA A 242 28.53 -13.50 -10.68
CA ALA A 242 27.52 -13.34 -11.72
C ALA A 242 26.12 -13.04 -11.17
N VAL A 243 25.87 -13.35 -9.89
CA VAL A 243 24.56 -13.27 -9.24
C VAL A 243 24.45 -12.08 -8.30
N TRP A 244 25.56 -11.70 -7.67
CA TRP A 244 25.58 -10.58 -6.73
C TRP A 244 26.16 -9.34 -7.39
N ASP A 245 25.38 -8.28 -7.44
CA ASP A 245 25.86 -6.98 -7.86
C ASP A 245 26.33 -6.22 -6.61
N THR A 246 27.63 -6.04 -6.48
CA THR A 246 28.24 -5.25 -5.41
C THR A 246 28.23 -3.76 -5.69
N SER A 247 27.77 -3.33 -6.89
CA SER A 247 27.61 -1.92 -7.21
C SER A 247 26.47 -1.29 -6.37
N GLU A 248 26.69 -0.08 -5.91
CA GLU A 248 25.69 0.69 -5.17
C GLU A 248 24.56 1.16 -6.11
N GLY A 249 23.37 0.68 -5.94
CA GLY A 249 22.20 1.12 -6.70
C GLY A 249 21.21 -0.02 -6.90
N SER A 250 20.26 -0.25 -5.99
CA SER A 250 19.25 -1.27 -6.19
C SER A 250 17.90 -0.69 -6.50
N ALA A 251 17.23 -1.40 -7.36
CA ALA A 251 15.87 -1.16 -7.76
C ALA A 251 14.82 -1.25 -6.62
N PHE A 252 15.22 -1.64 -5.42
CA PHE A 252 14.37 -1.77 -4.23
C PHE A 252 15.08 -1.22 -3.00
N ALA A 253 15.24 0.09 -2.94
CA ALA A 253 15.89 0.78 -1.82
C ALA A 253 15.33 0.43 -0.43
N TRP A 254 14.12 -0.08 -0.37
CA TRP A 254 13.43 -0.49 0.87
C TRP A 254 13.63 -1.98 1.24
N VAL A 255 14.15 -2.81 0.34
CA VAL A 255 14.56 -4.21 0.61
C VAL A 255 16.03 -4.29 1.03
N ASN A 256 16.84 -3.32 0.62
CA ASN A 256 18.27 -3.31 0.87
C ASN A 256 18.60 -2.42 2.06
N ARG A 257 18.96 -3.05 3.16
CA ARG A 257 19.67 -2.36 4.24
C ARG A 257 21.07 -1.98 3.74
N PRO A 258 21.62 -0.80 4.11
CA PRO A 258 23.01 -0.50 3.82
C PRO A 258 23.90 -1.64 4.30
N GLY A 259 24.84 -2.05 3.45
CA GLY A 259 25.77 -3.15 3.73
C GLY A 259 25.29 -4.54 3.32
N THR A 260 24.03 -4.72 2.85
CA THR A 260 23.64 -5.99 2.24
C THR A 260 23.99 -6.01 0.77
N PRO A 261 24.64 -7.06 0.29
CA PRO A 261 24.92 -7.22 -1.14
C PRO A 261 23.63 -7.17 -1.96
N LYS A 262 23.65 -6.47 -3.07
CA LYS A 262 22.48 -6.36 -3.93
C LYS A 262 22.41 -7.57 -4.84
N PHE A 263 21.25 -8.20 -4.84
CA PHE A 263 21.04 -9.35 -5.66
C PHE A 263 20.77 -8.94 -7.11
N LYS A 264 21.66 -9.31 -8.00
CA LYS A 264 21.42 -9.22 -9.43
C LYS A 264 20.65 -10.45 -9.88
N THR A 265 19.47 -10.24 -10.44
CA THR A 265 18.71 -11.36 -11.00
C THR A 265 19.51 -11.97 -12.14
N PRO A 266 19.95 -13.22 -12.02
CA PRO A 266 20.73 -13.83 -13.08
C PRO A 266 19.85 -14.11 -14.30
N ASP A 267 20.43 -14.05 -15.47
CA ASP A 267 19.80 -14.59 -16.67
C ASP A 267 19.55 -16.10 -16.43
N LEU A 268 18.33 -16.57 -16.67
CA LEU A 268 17.99 -17.98 -16.55
C LEU A 268 18.90 -18.89 -17.38
N LYS A 269 19.50 -18.37 -18.45
CA LYS A 269 20.44 -19.11 -19.32
C LYS A 269 21.73 -19.49 -18.61
N VAL A 270 22.13 -18.76 -17.57
CA VAL A 270 23.37 -19.05 -16.81
C VAL A 270 23.11 -19.86 -15.54
N LEU A 271 21.85 -20.03 -15.13
CA LEU A 271 21.49 -20.83 -13.97
C LEU A 271 21.54 -22.33 -14.28
N LYS A 272 22.14 -23.12 -13.39
CA LYS A 272 21.98 -24.56 -13.44
C LYS A 272 20.55 -24.91 -13.06
N ARG A 273 19.89 -25.68 -13.90
CA ARG A 273 18.48 -26.08 -13.74
C ARG A 273 18.32 -27.54 -14.02
N ASP A 274 17.56 -28.22 -13.16
CA ASP A 274 17.10 -29.58 -13.42
C ASP A 274 15.62 -29.56 -13.85
N MET A 275 15.38 -29.64 -15.14
CA MET A 275 14.03 -29.67 -15.71
C MET A 275 13.28 -30.96 -15.43
N THR A 276 13.97 -31.98 -14.90
CA THR A 276 13.33 -33.25 -14.46
C THR A 276 12.77 -33.16 -13.06
N LEU A 277 13.22 -32.17 -12.25
CA LEU A 277 12.90 -31.98 -10.84
C LEU A 277 13.33 -33.20 -9.97
N GLN A 278 14.40 -33.90 -10.33
CA GLN A 278 14.92 -35.04 -9.58
C GLN A 278 16.12 -34.68 -8.69
N ASP A 279 16.87 -33.67 -9.06
CA ASP A 279 18.05 -33.25 -8.28
C ASP A 279 17.63 -32.81 -6.86
N PRO A 280 18.26 -33.40 -5.82
CA PRO A 280 17.92 -33.05 -4.43
C PRO A 280 18.16 -31.59 -4.06
N ASN A 281 19.01 -30.88 -4.81
CA ASN A 281 19.33 -29.47 -4.57
C ASN A 281 18.47 -28.51 -5.40
N CYS A 282 17.58 -29.01 -6.27
CA CYS A 282 16.64 -28.11 -6.90
C CYS A 282 15.65 -27.52 -5.87
N VAL A 283 15.22 -26.30 -6.12
CA VAL A 283 14.33 -25.57 -5.20
C VAL A 283 13.11 -26.40 -4.80
N LEU A 284 12.47 -27.11 -5.73
CA LEU A 284 11.29 -27.92 -5.43
C LEU A 284 11.58 -29.01 -4.39
N ASN A 285 12.69 -29.72 -4.55
CA ASN A 285 13.04 -30.80 -3.63
C ASN A 285 13.54 -30.29 -2.28
N VAL A 286 14.20 -29.14 -2.26
CA VAL A 286 14.51 -28.44 -1.00
C VAL A 286 13.22 -28.08 -0.28
N MET A 287 12.21 -27.55 -1.00
CA MET A 287 10.91 -27.25 -0.41
C MET A 287 10.19 -28.51 0.09
N LYS A 288 10.21 -29.62 -0.67
CA LYS A 288 9.64 -30.91 -0.22
C LYS A 288 10.21 -31.32 1.13
N ARG A 289 11.53 -31.25 1.29
CA ARG A 289 12.19 -31.59 2.57
C ARG A 289 11.83 -30.59 3.67
N HIS A 290 11.85 -29.30 3.36
CA HIS A 290 11.55 -28.25 4.34
C HIS A 290 10.13 -28.33 4.89
N TYR A 291 9.13 -28.51 4.01
CA TYR A 291 7.73 -28.55 4.41
C TYR A 291 7.26 -29.91 4.93
N ALA A 292 8.07 -30.98 4.81
CA ALA A 292 7.71 -32.30 5.32
C ALA A 292 7.36 -32.34 6.82
N ARG A 293 7.92 -31.40 7.61
CA ARG A 293 7.62 -31.24 9.03
C ARG A 293 6.20 -30.76 9.33
N TYR A 294 5.52 -30.13 8.37
CA TYR A 294 4.13 -29.66 8.53
C TYR A 294 3.16 -30.81 8.29
N THR A 295 3.24 -31.84 9.15
CA THR A 295 2.33 -32.99 9.07
C THR A 295 0.92 -32.60 9.47
N PRO A 296 -0.11 -33.37 9.05
CA PRO A 296 -1.49 -33.11 9.48
C PRO A 296 -1.65 -33.05 10.99
N GLU A 297 -0.94 -33.89 11.73
CA GLU A 297 -0.99 -33.96 13.20
C GLU A 297 -0.38 -32.69 13.83
N LEU A 298 0.75 -32.24 13.31
CA LEU A 298 1.38 -30.99 13.76
C LEU A 298 0.46 -29.78 13.49
N VAL A 299 -0.06 -29.71 12.26
CA VAL A 299 -0.95 -28.59 11.88
C VAL A 299 -2.23 -28.58 12.72
N THR A 300 -2.86 -29.75 12.94
CA THR A 300 -4.02 -29.89 13.82
C THR A 300 -3.71 -29.41 15.24
N ARG A 301 -2.58 -29.81 15.80
CA ARG A 301 -2.14 -29.40 17.14
C ARG A 301 -1.92 -27.89 17.24
N VAL A 302 -1.31 -27.26 16.23
CA VAL A 302 -1.01 -25.84 16.21
C VAL A 302 -2.26 -25.00 15.96
N THR A 303 -3.10 -25.41 15.02
CA THR A 303 -4.27 -24.64 14.58
C THR A 303 -5.53 -24.89 15.40
N GLY A 304 -5.62 -26.05 16.07
CA GLY A 304 -6.85 -26.49 16.71
C GLY A 304 -7.98 -26.85 15.74
N MET A 305 -7.67 -26.93 14.43
CA MET A 305 -8.64 -27.27 13.41
C MET A 305 -8.97 -28.77 13.44
N ASP A 306 -10.23 -29.10 13.18
CA ASP A 306 -10.66 -30.47 12.97
C ASP A 306 -9.90 -31.09 11.77
N PRO A 307 -9.23 -32.26 11.92
CA PRO A 307 -8.38 -32.85 10.89
C PRO A 307 -9.14 -33.22 9.61
N ASP A 308 -10.41 -33.63 9.71
CA ASP A 308 -11.22 -34.00 8.54
C ASP A 308 -11.63 -32.75 7.76
N VAL A 309 -11.97 -31.68 8.47
CA VAL A 309 -12.26 -30.38 7.86
C VAL A 309 -10.99 -29.83 7.18
N MET A 310 -9.86 -29.89 7.86
CA MET A 310 -8.57 -29.45 7.33
C MET A 310 -8.22 -30.18 6.03
N LYS A 311 -8.26 -31.52 6.05
CA LYS A 311 -7.99 -32.38 4.90
C LYS A 311 -8.92 -32.04 3.74
N LYS A 312 -10.21 -31.89 3.99
CA LYS A 312 -11.20 -31.54 2.98
C LYS A 312 -10.91 -30.17 2.33
N VAL A 313 -10.49 -29.16 3.12
CA VAL A 313 -10.09 -27.86 2.56
C VAL A 313 -8.86 -28.00 1.68
N TRP A 314 -7.84 -28.75 2.13
CA TRP A 314 -6.64 -28.98 1.34
C TRP A 314 -6.93 -29.71 0.04
N GLU A 315 -7.73 -30.78 0.06
CA GLU A 315 -8.15 -31.54 -1.13
C GLU A 315 -8.88 -30.66 -2.14
N VAL A 316 -9.86 -29.88 -1.66
CA VAL A 316 -10.65 -28.99 -2.52
C VAL A 316 -9.77 -27.91 -3.15
N PHE A 317 -8.88 -27.28 -2.36
CA PHE A 317 -8.03 -26.22 -2.87
C PHE A 317 -6.92 -26.75 -3.78
N ALA A 318 -6.25 -27.83 -3.40
CA ALA A 318 -5.22 -28.48 -4.22
C ALA A 318 -5.78 -29.00 -5.56
N SER A 319 -7.07 -29.33 -5.64
CA SER A 319 -7.73 -29.74 -6.90
C SER A 319 -7.78 -28.63 -7.96
N THR A 320 -7.41 -27.40 -7.61
CA THR A 320 -7.31 -26.27 -8.55
C THR A 320 -5.98 -26.23 -9.31
N GLY A 321 -5.03 -27.13 -9.02
CA GLY A 321 -3.75 -27.25 -9.72
C GLY A 321 -3.86 -27.76 -11.15
N ARG A 322 -4.86 -27.35 -11.90
CA ARG A 322 -5.15 -27.77 -13.27
C ARG A 322 -5.48 -26.56 -14.12
N PRO A 323 -5.10 -26.54 -15.40
CA PRO A 323 -5.33 -25.39 -16.29
C PRO A 323 -6.80 -24.98 -16.43
N ASP A 324 -7.73 -25.94 -16.32
CA ASP A 324 -9.18 -25.75 -16.47
C ASP A 324 -9.89 -25.39 -15.16
N LYS A 325 -9.17 -25.37 -14.02
CA LYS A 325 -9.77 -25.17 -12.71
C LYS A 325 -8.89 -24.25 -11.84
N ALA A 326 -9.27 -23.00 -11.73
CA ALA A 326 -8.57 -21.99 -10.93
C ALA A 326 -9.13 -21.87 -9.52
N GLY A 327 -8.25 -21.53 -8.57
CA GLY A 327 -8.59 -21.17 -7.20
C GLY A 327 -8.10 -19.79 -6.83
N SER A 328 -8.88 -19.03 -6.07
CA SER A 328 -8.52 -17.69 -5.59
C SER A 328 -8.47 -17.64 -4.07
N ILE A 329 -7.49 -16.93 -3.53
CA ILE A 329 -7.40 -16.61 -2.10
C ILE A 329 -7.84 -15.18 -1.89
N LEU A 330 -8.81 -14.97 -0.99
CA LEU A 330 -9.30 -13.67 -0.58
C LEU A 330 -8.86 -13.43 0.86
N TYR A 331 -8.20 -12.31 1.14
CA TYR A 331 -7.73 -12.01 2.48
C TYR A 331 -7.79 -10.51 2.80
N ALA A 332 -7.64 -10.18 4.06
CA ALA A 332 -7.55 -8.82 4.55
C ALA A 332 -6.61 -8.74 5.77
N LEU A 333 -6.86 -7.79 6.66
CA LEU A 333 -6.00 -7.48 7.82
C LEU A 333 -5.78 -8.67 8.77
N GLY A 334 -6.72 -9.62 8.84
CA GLY A 334 -6.55 -10.85 9.63
C GLY A 334 -5.32 -11.67 9.27
N GLN A 335 -4.84 -11.57 8.02
CA GLN A 335 -3.62 -12.26 7.55
C GLN A 335 -2.37 -11.41 7.74
N THR A 336 -2.50 -10.10 7.76
CA THR A 336 -1.35 -9.18 7.69
C THR A 336 -1.00 -8.54 9.02
N GLN A 337 -1.93 -8.47 9.97
CA GLN A 337 -1.74 -7.87 11.29
C GLN A 337 -1.17 -8.86 12.31
N HIS A 338 -0.21 -9.65 11.90
CA HIS A 338 0.57 -10.56 12.72
C HIS A 338 2.05 -10.19 12.67
N THR A 339 2.82 -10.59 13.65
CA THR A 339 4.29 -10.42 13.67
C THR A 339 4.93 -10.96 12.37
N TYR A 340 4.40 -12.04 11.83
CA TYR A 340 4.81 -12.69 10.57
C TYR A 340 3.80 -12.52 9.43
N GLY A 341 3.05 -11.43 9.40
CA GLY A 341 2.08 -11.17 8.32
C GLY A 341 2.65 -11.24 6.90
N SER A 342 3.91 -10.86 6.70
CA SER A 342 4.63 -11.03 5.44
C SER A 342 4.76 -12.49 5.03
N GLN A 343 5.04 -13.36 5.99
CA GLN A 343 5.20 -14.79 5.74
C GLN A 343 3.88 -15.43 5.35
N ASN A 344 2.75 -15.01 5.97
CA ASN A 344 1.41 -15.43 5.55
C ASN A 344 1.16 -15.09 4.08
N CYS A 345 1.45 -13.85 3.67
CA CYS A 345 1.28 -13.43 2.27
C CYS A 345 2.18 -14.22 1.31
N ARG A 346 3.43 -14.49 1.72
CA ARG A 346 4.36 -15.30 0.92
C ARG A 346 3.87 -16.75 0.77
N ALA A 347 3.36 -17.36 1.85
CA ALA A 347 2.82 -18.72 1.80
C ALA A 347 1.63 -18.82 0.83
N MET A 348 0.72 -17.84 0.85
CA MET A 348 -0.37 -17.74 -0.13
C MET A 348 0.17 -17.65 -1.57
N CYS A 349 1.23 -16.85 -1.79
CA CYS A 349 1.88 -16.78 -3.11
C CYS A 349 2.49 -18.10 -3.54
N VAL A 350 3.19 -18.80 -2.66
CA VAL A 350 3.78 -20.11 -2.91
C VAL A 350 2.70 -21.12 -3.31
N ILE A 351 1.59 -21.20 -2.58
CA ILE A 351 0.46 -22.08 -2.90
C ILE A 351 -0.08 -21.78 -4.30
N GLN A 352 -0.34 -20.52 -4.59
CA GLN A 352 -0.91 -20.12 -5.88
C GLN A 352 0.04 -20.34 -7.05
N LEU A 353 1.35 -20.20 -6.85
CA LEU A 353 2.37 -20.48 -7.85
C LEU A 353 2.51 -22.00 -8.09
N LEU A 354 2.49 -22.81 -7.03
CA LEU A 354 2.52 -24.27 -7.17
C LEU A 354 1.31 -24.78 -7.95
N LEU A 355 0.14 -24.22 -7.68
CA LEU A 355 -1.09 -24.61 -8.36
C LEU A 355 -1.29 -23.95 -9.73
N GLY A 356 -0.39 -23.07 -10.17
CA GLY A 356 -0.52 -22.38 -11.45
C GLY A 356 -1.74 -21.44 -11.53
N ASN A 357 -2.23 -20.93 -10.40
CA ASN A 357 -3.41 -20.07 -10.33
C ASN A 357 -3.12 -18.61 -10.65
N ILE A 358 -1.84 -18.21 -10.73
CA ILE A 358 -1.47 -16.82 -11.09
C ILE A 358 -1.52 -16.67 -12.62
N GLY A 359 -2.19 -15.63 -13.08
CA GLY A 359 -2.37 -15.35 -14.51
C GLY A 359 -3.56 -16.07 -15.14
N ILE A 360 -4.36 -16.78 -14.39
CA ILE A 360 -5.54 -17.50 -14.85
C ILE A 360 -6.82 -16.81 -14.38
N ALA A 361 -7.84 -16.73 -15.25
CA ALA A 361 -9.12 -16.14 -14.88
C ALA A 361 -9.76 -16.87 -13.68
N GLY A 362 -10.03 -16.12 -12.61
CA GLY A 362 -10.56 -16.66 -11.37
C GLY A 362 -9.51 -17.20 -10.40
N GLY A 363 -8.22 -17.12 -10.75
CA GLY A 363 -7.11 -17.42 -9.87
C GLY A 363 -6.59 -16.19 -9.14
N GLY A 364 -5.46 -16.35 -8.48
CA GLY A 364 -4.74 -15.26 -7.84
C GLY A 364 -5.04 -15.05 -6.37
N ILE A 365 -4.52 -13.94 -5.84
CA ILE A 365 -4.66 -13.55 -4.44
C ILE A 365 -5.29 -12.17 -4.41
N ASN A 366 -6.37 -12.02 -3.66
CA ASN A 366 -7.14 -10.78 -3.60
C ASN A 366 -7.15 -10.22 -2.19
N ALA A 367 -6.51 -9.09 -2.01
CA ALA A 367 -6.61 -8.33 -0.78
C ALA A 367 -7.89 -7.51 -0.77
N LEU A 368 -8.78 -7.86 0.11
CA LEU A 368 -10.01 -7.10 0.32
C LEU A 368 -9.72 -5.96 1.29
N ARG A 369 -9.63 -4.75 0.77
CA ARG A 369 -9.38 -3.57 1.58
C ARG A 369 -10.59 -3.26 2.47
N GLY A 370 -10.37 -3.05 3.77
CA GLY A 370 -11.42 -2.79 4.74
C GLY A 370 -11.96 -1.38 4.66
N GLU A 371 -11.09 -0.39 4.61
CA GLU A 371 -11.45 1.02 4.52
C GLU A 371 -11.64 1.45 3.07
N PRO A 372 -12.45 2.50 2.83
CA PRO A 372 -12.87 2.91 1.48
C PRO A 372 -11.71 3.25 0.54
N ASN A 373 -10.66 3.89 1.03
CA ASN A 373 -9.57 4.41 0.22
C ASN A 373 -8.17 3.92 0.64
N VAL A 374 -8.06 2.71 1.19
CA VAL A 374 -6.74 2.12 1.53
C VAL A 374 -5.85 2.04 0.29
N GLN A 375 -6.40 1.63 -0.85
CA GLN A 375 -5.66 1.56 -2.10
C GLN A 375 -5.17 2.94 -2.52
N GLY A 376 -6.07 3.93 -2.53
CA GLY A 376 -5.73 5.28 -2.94
C GLY A 376 -4.72 5.95 -2.01
N SER A 377 -4.84 5.76 -0.70
CA SER A 377 -3.87 6.28 0.27
C SER A 377 -2.46 5.73 0.03
N THR A 378 -2.35 4.46 -0.36
CA THR A 378 -1.06 3.88 -0.77
C THR A 378 -0.58 4.48 -2.09
N ASP A 379 -1.48 4.64 -3.07
CA ASP A 379 -1.15 5.20 -4.39
C ASP A 379 -0.62 6.63 -4.29
N VAL A 380 -1.19 7.45 -3.40
CA VAL A 380 -0.75 8.84 -3.21
C VAL A 380 0.53 8.99 -2.36
N GLY A 381 1.12 7.88 -1.95
CA GLY A 381 2.38 7.89 -1.19
C GLY A 381 2.22 8.27 0.28
N ALA A 382 1.06 7.98 0.87
CA ALA A 382 0.79 8.28 2.28
C ALA A 382 1.51 7.33 3.26
N SER A 383 2.49 6.59 2.81
CA SER A 383 3.38 5.76 3.63
C SER A 383 4.76 6.39 3.76
N SER A 384 5.43 6.11 4.87
CA SER A 384 6.64 6.80 5.31
C SER A 384 7.79 6.82 4.30
N HIS A 385 7.96 5.77 3.52
CA HIS A 385 9.11 5.54 2.64
C HIS A 385 8.82 5.78 1.16
N GLN A 386 7.60 6.16 0.81
CA GLN A 386 7.17 6.33 -0.57
C GLN A 386 6.81 7.78 -0.89
N ALA A 387 7.21 8.22 -2.08
CA ALA A 387 6.64 9.39 -2.72
C ALA A 387 5.38 8.99 -3.51
N PRO A 388 4.57 9.95 -3.98
CA PRO A 388 3.39 9.65 -4.78
C PRO A 388 3.66 8.66 -5.92
N ALA A 389 2.69 7.79 -6.17
CA ALA A 389 2.76 6.79 -7.24
C ALA A 389 3.96 5.83 -7.15
N TYR A 390 4.29 5.42 -5.92
CA TYR A 390 5.33 4.42 -5.61
C TYR A 390 6.75 4.83 -6.02
N LEU A 391 7.02 6.12 -6.15
CA LEU A 391 8.37 6.61 -6.30
C LEU A 391 9.12 6.48 -4.96
N SER A 392 10.42 6.27 -5.02
CA SER A 392 11.26 6.18 -3.82
C SER A 392 11.47 7.56 -3.22
N TRP A 393 11.45 7.68 -1.89
CA TRP A 393 11.82 8.94 -1.25
C TRP A 393 13.34 9.09 -1.21
N PRO A 394 13.90 10.30 -1.44
CA PRO A 394 15.35 10.51 -1.39
C PRO A 394 15.95 10.21 -0.02
N THR A 395 17.10 9.55 0.01
CA THR A 395 17.90 9.36 1.22
C THR A 395 19.11 10.30 1.17
N GLY A 396 19.50 10.86 2.31
CA GLY A 396 20.62 11.79 2.37
C GLY A 396 21.94 11.18 1.90
N LYS A 397 22.19 9.91 2.25
CA LYS A 397 23.44 9.21 1.89
C LYS A 397 23.50 8.82 0.41
N ALA A 398 22.43 8.20 -0.11
CA ALA A 398 22.45 7.69 -1.48
C ALA A 398 22.11 8.75 -2.52
N HIS A 399 21.33 9.75 -2.15
CA HIS A 399 20.74 10.72 -3.08
C HIS A 399 21.00 12.18 -2.63
N PRO A 400 22.27 12.57 -2.40
CA PRO A 400 22.58 13.94 -1.97
C PRO A 400 22.13 14.97 -3.00
N LYS A 401 22.22 14.66 -4.32
CA LYS A 401 21.82 15.53 -5.44
C LYS A 401 20.76 14.87 -6.30
N LEU A 402 20.05 15.66 -7.10
CA LEU A 402 19.07 15.16 -8.07
C LEU A 402 19.67 14.14 -9.04
N ALA A 403 20.87 14.41 -9.56
CA ALA A 403 21.56 13.50 -10.47
C ALA A 403 21.80 12.11 -9.85
N ASP A 404 22.18 12.06 -8.56
CA ASP A 404 22.37 10.79 -7.83
C ASP A 404 21.06 10.02 -7.74
N TYR A 405 19.95 10.72 -7.41
CA TYR A 405 18.63 10.10 -7.35
C TYR A 405 18.24 9.52 -8.71
N LEU A 406 18.33 10.31 -9.76
CA LEU A 406 17.93 9.89 -11.11
C LEU A 406 18.78 8.72 -11.62
N SER A 407 20.09 8.72 -11.37
CA SER A 407 20.98 7.64 -11.81
C SER A 407 20.74 6.33 -11.04
N LYS A 408 20.51 6.40 -9.72
CA LYS A 408 20.40 5.23 -8.86
C LYS A 408 18.98 4.63 -8.83
N GLU A 409 17.97 5.45 -9.05
CA GLU A 409 16.58 5.06 -8.92
C GLU A 409 15.88 4.78 -10.27
N THR A 410 16.51 5.10 -11.40
CA THR A 410 15.96 4.81 -12.73
C THR A 410 16.26 3.37 -13.13
N TYR A 411 15.23 2.65 -13.52
CA TYR A 411 15.36 1.27 -13.97
C TYR A 411 15.74 1.18 -15.45
N ALA A 412 16.43 0.11 -15.81
CA ALA A 412 16.81 -0.15 -17.21
C ALA A 412 15.58 -0.42 -18.11
N ALA A 413 14.45 -0.86 -17.54
CA ALA A 413 13.25 -1.21 -18.29
C ALA A 413 11.98 -1.05 -17.46
N GLY A 414 10.80 -1.17 -18.11
CA GLY A 414 9.50 -1.05 -17.47
C GLY A 414 9.07 0.39 -17.21
N TYR A 415 8.02 0.59 -16.39
CA TYR A 415 7.48 1.93 -16.12
C TYR A 415 8.48 2.85 -15.46
N TYR A 416 9.29 2.32 -14.56
CA TYR A 416 10.25 3.11 -13.79
C TYR A 416 11.54 3.47 -14.57
N ALA A 417 11.69 3.01 -15.82
CA ALA A 417 12.65 3.60 -16.77
C ALA A 417 12.29 5.08 -17.08
N ASN A 418 11.06 5.48 -16.84
CA ASN A 418 10.58 6.84 -16.99
C ASN A 418 10.63 7.66 -15.67
N LYS A 419 11.29 7.16 -14.61
CA LYS A 419 11.40 7.90 -13.34
C LYS A 419 11.88 9.36 -13.50
N PRO A 420 12.85 9.69 -14.37
CA PRO A 420 13.23 11.08 -14.58
C PRO A 420 12.05 11.97 -14.96
N LYS A 421 11.20 11.52 -15.89
CA LYS A 421 9.99 12.26 -16.30
C LYS A 421 9.01 12.43 -15.15
N PHE A 422 8.79 11.36 -14.37
CA PHE A 422 7.87 11.35 -13.26
C PHE A 422 8.32 12.25 -12.12
N TRP A 423 9.62 12.14 -11.77
CA TRP A 423 10.16 12.87 -10.62
C TRP A 423 10.31 14.37 -10.92
N ILE A 424 10.83 14.73 -12.09
CA ILE A 424 10.97 16.15 -12.46
C ILE A 424 9.61 16.83 -12.61
N SER A 425 8.62 16.17 -13.24
CA SER A 425 7.27 16.70 -13.31
C SER A 425 6.62 16.86 -11.91
N GLN A 426 6.94 15.97 -10.96
CA GLN A 426 6.47 16.08 -9.59
C GLN A 426 7.12 17.26 -8.85
N LEU A 427 8.43 17.47 -9.02
CA LEU A 427 9.12 18.64 -8.46
C LEU A 427 8.56 19.96 -9.03
N ARG A 428 8.30 19.97 -10.35
CA ARG A 428 7.64 21.11 -11.01
C ARG A 428 6.26 21.41 -10.40
N GLU A 429 5.49 20.38 -10.06
CA GLU A 429 4.22 20.57 -9.38
C GLU A 429 4.43 21.04 -7.93
N TRP A 430 5.37 20.46 -7.19
CA TRP A 430 5.58 20.81 -5.79
C TRP A 430 6.10 22.22 -5.57
N PHE A 431 6.96 22.72 -6.45
CA PHE A 431 7.58 24.04 -6.31
C PHE A 431 7.11 25.07 -7.36
N GLY A 432 6.27 24.66 -8.30
CA GLY A 432 5.69 25.56 -9.31
C GLY A 432 6.77 26.30 -10.11
N ALA A 433 6.61 27.60 -10.24
CA ALA A 433 7.56 28.48 -10.97
C ALA A 433 8.96 28.53 -10.33
N ASN A 434 9.08 28.21 -9.05
CA ASN A 434 10.37 28.21 -8.34
C ASN A 434 11.27 27.03 -8.75
N ALA A 435 10.70 25.94 -9.29
CA ALA A 435 11.46 24.80 -9.75
C ALA A 435 12.01 25.05 -11.16
N THR A 436 13.31 25.27 -11.28
CA THR A 436 14.01 25.52 -12.57
C THR A 436 15.14 24.54 -12.77
N VAL A 437 15.65 24.44 -14.01
CA VAL A 437 16.82 23.57 -14.33
C VAL A 437 18.04 24.01 -13.53
N GLU A 438 18.25 25.32 -13.36
CA GLU A 438 19.41 25.91 -12.71
C GLU A 438 19.50 25.57 -11.22
N ASN A 439 18.37 25.26 -10.59
CA ASN A 439 18.31 24.91 -9.16
C ASN A 439 17.90 23.44 -8.92
N ASP A 440 18.15 22.57 -9.91
CA ASP A 440 17.77 21.15 -9.84
C ASP A 440 16.30 20.96 -9.43
N TYR A 441 15.41 21.82 -9.92
CA TYR A 441 13.98 21.82 -9.61
C TYR A 441 13.67 21.92 -8.10
N CYS A 442 14.48 22.65 -7.36
CA CYS A 442 14.40 22.78 -5.90
C CYS A 442 14.62 21.45 -5.13
N TYR A 443 15.29 20.48 -5.74
CA TYR A 443 15.56 19.17 -5.13
C TYR A 443 16.27 19.29 -3.77
N ASP A 444 17.17 20.25 -3.61
CA ASP A 444 17.90 20.45 -2.36
C ASP A 444 17.03 20.97 -1.20
N LEU A 445 15.86 21.49 -1.49
CA LEU A 445 14.87 21.86 -0.47
C LEU A 445 14.06 20.66 0.03
N LEU A 446 14.13 19.51 -0.66
CA LEU A 446 13.43 18.32 -0.21
C LEU A 446 14.03 17.81 1.08
N PRO A 447 13.16 17.38 1.98
CA PRO A 447 13.63 16.61 3.11
C PRO A 447 14.13 15.23 2.65
N LYS A 448 15.21 14.75 3.27
CA LYS A 448 15.84 13.48 2.92
C LYS A 448 15.86 12.52 4.12
N ILE A 449 15.65 11.23 3.88
CA ILE A 449 15.78 10.23 4.92
C ILE A 449 17.21 10.24 5.47
N SER A 450 17.33 10.24 6.79
CA SER A 450 18.61 10.32 7.48
C SER A 450 19.57 9.20 7.05
N PRO A 451 20.86 9.49 6.85
CA PRO A 451 21.87 8.47 6.63
C PRO A 451 22.12 7.58 7.87
N LYS A 452 21.80 8.06 9.08
CA LYS A 452 21.92 7.29 10.32
C LYS A 452 20.71 6.40 10.58
N LEU A 453 19.57 6.80 10.09
CA LEU A 453 18.32 6.06 10.20
C LEU A 453 18.17 5.21 8.94
N ASP A 454 18.79 4.05 8.98
CA ASP A 454 18.67 3.03 7.97
C ASP A 454 17.20 2.57 7.84
N TYR A 455 16.37 3.31 7.11
CA TYR A 455 14.93 3.12 7.02
C TYR A 455 14.22 2.92 8.37
N GLY A 456 14.68 3.58 9.43
CA GLY A 456 14.29 3.40 10.81
C GLY A 456 12.85 2.93 11.04
N ASP A 457 12.57 2.39 12.18
CA ASP A 457 11.21 2.00 12.50
C ASP A 457 10.33 3.24 12.68
N TYR A 458 9.63 3.61 11.62
CA TYR A 458 8.67 4.73 11.58
C TYR A 458 7.23 4.27 11.76
N SER A 459 7.06 3.13 12.42
CA SER A 459 5.75 2.58 12.68
C SER A 459 4.91 3.49 13.59
N THR A 460 3.59 3.38 13.50
CA THR A 460 2.68 4.07 14.41
C THR A 460 3.04 3.76 15.87
N ILE A 461 3.49 2.53 16.16
CA ILE A 461 3.93 2.13 17.50
C ILE A 461 5.16 2.93 17.93
N MET A 462 6.14 3.07 17.03
CA MET A 462 7.35 3.86 17.34
C MET A 462 7.04 5.35 17.47
N SER A 463 6.05 5.88 16.78
CA SER A 463 5.60 7.26 17.00
C SER A 463 5.21 7.51 18.46
N PHE A 464 4.51 6.55 19.08
CA PHE A 464 4.17 6.67 20.51
C PHE A 464 5.38 6.54 21.42
N ASN A 465 6.35 5.70 21.08
CA ASN A 465 7.62 5.66 21.82
C ASN A 465 8.36 7.00 21.73
N ASP A 466 8.39 7.60 20.56
CA ASP A 466 9.05 8.88 20.35
C ASP A 466 8.31 10.06 21.03
N MET A 467 6.97 9.99 21.15
CA MET A 467 6.20 10.92 21.99
C MET A 467 6.56 10.72 23.47
N ARG A 468 6.61 9.46 23.95
CA ARG A 468 7.04 9.15 25.31
C ARG A 468 8.45 9.71 25.61
N ASP A 469 9.35 9.58 24.65
CA ASP A 469 10.75 10.02 24.76
C ASP A 469 10.93 11.52 24.45
N ASN A 470 9.84 12.27 24.32
CA ASN A 470 9.82 13.71 24.03
C ASN A 470 10.51 14.12 22.72
N LYS A 471 10.66 13.23 21.75
CA LYS A 471 11.19 13.55 20.42
C LYS A 471 10.12 14.17 19.53
N ILE A 472 8.87 13.68 19.60
CA ILE A 472 7.71 14.29 18.94
C ILE A 472 7.05 15.23 19.96
N LYS A 473 6.84 16.48 19.53
CA LYS A 473 6.22 17.55 20.31
C LYS A 473 4.84 17.92 19.83
N GLY A 474 4.60 17.77 18.54
CA GLY A 474 3.33 18.09 17.91
C GLY A 474 2.80 16.95 17.06
N TYR A 475 1.48 16.77 17.05
CA TYR A 475 0.87 15.66 16.34
C TYR A 475 -0.43 16.06 15.65
N PHE A 476 -0.60 15.60 14.40
CA PHE A 476 -1.84 15.71 13.64
C PHE A 476 -2.51 14.36 13.49
N CYS A 477 -3.81 14.29 13.76
CA CYS A 477 -4.68 13.15 13.47
C CYS A 477 -5.78 13.56 12.48
N TRP A 478 -5.77 12.95 11.28
CA TRP A 478 -6.75 13.21 10.23
C TRP A 478 -7.70 12.03 10.09
N GLY A 479 -8.93 12.16 10.64
CA GLY A 479 -9.97 11.15 10.54
C GLY A 479 -9.59 9.80 11.13
N MET A 480 -8.80 9.76 12.18
CA MET A 480 -8.34 8.54 12.83
C MET A 480 -8.39 8.62 14.35
N ASN A 481 -8.71 7.49 14.99
CA ASN A 481 -8.73 7.35 16.44
C ASN A 481 -7.63 6.38 16.90
N PRO A 482 -6.35 6.81 16.97
CA PRO A 482 -5.24 5.95 17.39
C PRO A 482 -5.36 5.43 18.81
N MET A 483 -6.04 6.12 19.71
CA MET A 483 -6.27 5.63 21.08
C MET A 483 -7.06 4.34 21.10
N HIS A 484 -7.97 4.15 20.15
CA HIS A 484 -8.75 2.92 20.03
C HIS A 484 -8.10 1.89 19.11
N SER A 485 -7.43 2.33 18.06
CA SER A 485 -6.92 1.46 16.98
C SER A 485 -5.51 0.92 17.21
N THR A 486 -4.76 1.44 18.20
CA THR A 486 -3.40 0.93 18.50
C THR A 486 -3.44 -0.28 19.43
N PRO A 487 -2.45 -1.19 19.34
CA PRO A 487 -2.41 -2.40 20.17
C PRO A 487 -2.30 -2.14 21.67
N ASN A 488 -1.74 -0.98 22.07
CA ASN A 488 -1.52 -0.62 23.47
C ASN A 488 -2.07 0.79 23.75
N GLY A 489 -3.39 0.91 23.94
CA GLY A 489 -4.06 2.18 24.16
C GLY A 489 -3.59 2.92 25.42
N LYS A 490 -3.19 2.21 26.50
CA LYS A 490 -2.64 2.85 27.70
C LYS A 490 -1.31 3.53 27.38
N HIS A 491 -0.38 2.83 26.72
CA HIS A 491 0.91 3.39 26.30
C HIS A 491 0.70 4.61 25.38
N ALA A 492 -0.17 4.49 24.39
CA ALA A 492 -0.47 5.57 23.46
C ALA A 492 -1.01 6.82 24.19
N ARG A 493 -1.93 6.65 25.16
CA ARG A 493 -2.49 7.74 25.99
C ARG A 493 -1.43 8.50 26.76
N HIS A 494 -0.60 7.75 27.53
CA HIS A 494 0.46 8.35 28.31
C HIS A 494 1.53 9.01 27.43
N SER A 495 1.79 8.48 26.25
CA SER A 495 2.70 9.08 25.27
C SER A 495 2.16 10.40 24.71
N MET A 496 0.86 10.46 24.40
CA MET A 496 0.22 11.71 23.93
C MET A 496 0.21 12.81 24.99
N ALA A 497 0.20 12.46 26.26
CA ALA A 497 0.28 13.45 27.35
C ALA A 497 1.64 14.21 27.40
N ASN A 498 2.66 13.72 26.69
CA ASN A 498 3.96 14.37 26.58
C ASN A 498 4.07 15.33 25.37
N LEU A 499 3.03 15.40 24.54
CA LEU A 499 2.97 16.36 23.45
C LEU A 499 2.77 17.79 23.97
N ASP A 500 3.37 18.76 23.29
CA ASP A 500 3.04 20.16 23.52
C ASP A 500 1.66 20.49 22.95
N TRP A 501 1.34 19.91 21.78
CA TRP A 501 0.07 20.14 21.11
C TRP A 501 -0.36 18.92 20.24
N LEU A 502 -1.69 18.78 20.11
CA LEU A 502 -2.37 17.76 19.31
C LEU A 502 -3.48 18.43 18.48
N VAL A 503 -3.54 18.13 17.19
CA VAL A 503 -4.65 18.53 16.31
C VAL A 503 -5.41 17.29 15.86
N VAL A 504 -6.71 17.24 16.10
CA VAL A 504 -7.61 16.15 15.68
C VAL A 504 -8.65 16.73 14.73
N ALA A 505 -8.67 16.24 13.49
CA ALA A 505 -9.72 16.54 12.52
C ALA A 505 -10.63 15.31 12.43
N ASP A 506 -11.85 15.42 12.94
CA ASP A 506 -12.81 14.30 12.99
C ASP A 506 -14.26 14.82 13.03
N TRP A 507 -15.21 13.92 13.02
CA TRP A 507 -16.66 14.21 13.07
C TRP A 507 -17.18 14.32 14.49
N PHE A 508 -16.68 13.44 15.36
CA PHE A 508 -17.09 13.31 16.76
C PHE A 508 -15.86 13.36 17.67
N GLN A 509 -16.07 13.77 18.91
CA GLN A 509 -15.07 13.54 19.94
C GLN A 509 -14.88 12.04 20.13
N THR A 510 -13.63 11.60 20.00
CA THR A 510 -13.22 10.21 20.20
C THR A 510 -12.20 10.14 21.31
N GLU A 511 -11.82 8.93 21.72
CA GLU A 511 -10.82 8.73 22.77
C GLU A 511 -9.48 9.44 22.48
N THR A 512 -9.17 9.67 21.22
CA THR A 512 -7.96 10.45 20.84
C THR A 512 -8.11 11.91 21.18
N SER A 513 -9.28 12.51 20.95
CA SER A 513 -9.50 13.93 21.24
C SER A 513 -9.75 14.20 22.71
N THR A 514 -10.19 13.21 23.47
CA THR A 514 -10.53 13.32 24.91
C THR A 514 -9.67 12.41 25.81
N PHE A 515 -8.46 12.08 25.37
CA PHE A 515 -7.61 11.12 26.08
C PHE A 515 -7.29 11.50 27.54
N TRP A 516 -7.34 12.79 27.88
CA TRP A 516 -7.13 13.30 29.25
C TRP A 516 -8.29 12.97 30.22
N GLU A 517 -9.44 12.58 29.70
CA GLU A 517 -10.63 12.18 30.50
C GLU A 517 -10.57 10.71 30.90
N ALA A 518 -9.57 9.96 30.45
CA ALA A 518 -9.45 8.56 30.76
C ALA A 518 -9.29 8.31 32.26
N PRO A 519 -9.82 7.19 32.81
CA PRO A 519 -9.82 6.94 34.25
C PRO A 519 -8.43 6.91 34.93
N ASP A 520 -7.38 6.65 34.15
CA ASP A 520 -5.99 6.64 34.60
C ASP A 520 -5.24 7.96 34.36
N MET A 521 -5.96 9.03 33.99
CA MET A 521 -5.42 10.37 33.72
C MET A 521 -6.05 11.39 34.66
N LYS A 522 -5.30 12.46 34.93
CA LYS A 522 -5.82 13.64 35.64
C LYS A 522 -5.73 14.82 34.66
N PRO A 523 -6.86 15.38 34.24
CA PRO A 523 -6.88 16.46 33.23
C PRO A 523 -5.98 17.65 33.60
N GLU A 524 -5.90 18.01 34.87
CA GLU A 524 -5.07 19.11 35.39
C GLU A 524 -3.55 18.87 35.21
N ASP A 525 -3.12 17.61 35.14
CA ASP A 525 -1.71 17.23 34.95
C ASP A 525 -1.33 17.18 33.47
N VAL A 526 -2.29 17.01 32.55
CA VAL A 526 -2.06 16.94 31.12
C VAL A 526 -1.84 18.32 30.54
N LYS A 527 -0.61 18.58 30.07
CA LYS A 527 -0.21 19.87 29.51
C LYS A 527 -0.38 19.97 28.00
N THR A 528 -0.69 18.89 27.32
CA THR A 528 -0.96 18.88 25.88
C THR A 528 -2.11 19.80 25.54
N GLU A 529 -1.91 20.77 24.67
CA GLU A 529 -2.99 21.60 24.11
C GLU A 529 -3.66 20.86 22.96
N VAL A 530 -4.98 20.69 22.98
CA VAL A 530 -5.69 19.87 22.00
C VAL A 530 -6.65 20.72 21.19
N TYR A 531 -6.44 20.75 19.88
CA TYR A 531 -7.32 21.39 18.90
C TYR A 531 -8.21 20.33 18.26
N PHE A 532 -9.52 20.58 18.23
CA PHE A 532 -10.48 19.79 17.50
C PHE A 532 -10.99 20.59 16.30
N LEU A 533 -10.83 20.04 15.10
CA LEU A 533 -11.28 20.63 13.85
C LEU A 533 -12.46 19.83 13.30
N PRO A 534 -13.65 20.42 13.15
CA PRO A 534 -14.84 19.70 12.71
C PRO A 534 -14.76 19.35 11.22
N ALA A 535 -14.63 18.07 10.91
CA ALA A 535 -14.47 17.57 9.55
C ALA A 535 -15.81 17.29 8.84
N ALA A 536 -15.83 17.53 7.53
CA ALA A 536 -16.94 17.14 6.66
C ALA A 536 -16.95 15.63 6.44
N LEU A 537 -18.14 15.03 6.43
CA LEU A 537 -18.36 13.63 6.07
C LEU A 537 -18.09 13.39 4.57
N ILE A 538 -17.87 12.13 4.23
CA ILE A 538 -17.49 11.72 2.87
C ILE A 538 -18.49 12.17 1.78
N TYR A 539 -19.77 12.27 2.08
CA TYR A 539 -20.82 12.73 1.16
C TYR A 539 -21.13 14.24 1.27
N GLU A 540 -20.42 14.93 2.16
CA GLU A 540 -20.48 16.39 2.33
C GLU A 540 -19.33 17.10 1.61
N LYS A 541 -18.51 16.36 0.89
CA LYS A 541 -17.34 16.87 0.16
C LYS A 541 -17.15 16.13 -1.18
N ILE A 542 -16.49 16.78 -2.13
CA ILE A 542 -16.10 16.17 -3.41
C ILE A 542 -14.77 15.43 -3.30
N GLY A 543 -14.51 14.52 -4.20
CA GLY A 543 -13.23 13.83 -4.31
C GLY A 543 -13.32 12.41 -4.84
N SER A 544 -12.18 11.74 -4.94
CA SER A 544 -12.10 10.38 -5.45
C SER A 544 -11.54 9.40 -4.43
N ILE A 545 -11.85 8.14 -4.63
CA ILE A 545 -11.29 7.01 -3.87
C ILE A 545 -10.92 5.88 -4.84
N ASN A 546 -9.96 5.06 -4.44
CA ASN A 546 -9.59 3.84 -5.13
C ASN A 546 -10.05 2.61 -4.36
N ASN A 547 -10.74 1.70 -5.01
CA ASN A 547 -11.09 0.41 -4.41
C ASN A 547 -9.98 -0.64 -4.58
N SER A 548 -10.20 -1.86 -4.03
CA SER A 548 -9.28 -2.98 -4.14
C SER A 548 -8.96 -3.41 -5.57
N GLY A 549 -9.86 -3.18 -6.51
CA GLY A 549 -9.68 -3.44 -7.94
C GLY A 549 -8.98 -2.28 -8.66
N ARG A 550 -8.47 -1.30 -7.95
CA ARG A 550 -7.81 -0.10 -8.48
C ARG A 550 -8.66 0.73 -9.42
N TRP A 551 -9.96 0.73 -9.18
CA TRP A 551 -10.86 1.64 -9.85
C TRP A 551 -10.92 2.94 -9.08
N ILE A 552 -10.69 4.05 -9.75
CA ILE A 552 -10.93 5.38 -9.21
C ILE A 552 -12.41 5.70 -9.37
N GLN A 553 -13.01 6.14 -8.27
CA GLN A 553 -14.42 6.46 -8.19
C GLN A 553 -14.55 7.91 -7.75
N TRP A 554 -15.00 8.77 -8.64
CA TRP A 554 -15.30 10.16 -8.31
C TRP A 554 -16.64 10.28 -7.60
N ARG A 555 -16.72 11.20 -6.67
CA ARG A 555 -17.96 11.55 -5.98
C ARG A 555 -18.16 13.04 -5.96
N GLU A 556 -19.37 13.45 -6.26
CA GLU A 556 -19.85 14.80 -6.01
C GLU A 556 -20.38 14.94 -4.59
N LYS A 557 -20.40 16.16 -4.09
CA LYS A 557 -21.01 16.49 -2.81
C LYS A 557 -22.52 16.30 -2.90
N ALA A 558 -23.08 15.47 -2.02
CA ALA A 558 -24.52 15.20 -2.01
C ALA A 558 -25.31 16.19 -1.12
N ILE A 559 -24.68 16.69 -0.07
CA ILE A 559 -25.29 17.65 0.89
C ILE A 559 -24.21 18.57 1.43
N GLU A 560 -24.60 19.76 1.90
CA GLU A 560 -23.70 20.69 2.57
C GLU A 560 -23.31 20.18 3.96
N PRO A 561 -22.05 20.38 4.38
CA PRO A 561 -21.65 20.08 5.76
C PRO A 561 -22.39 21.00 6.74
N PRO A 562 -22.77 20.50 7.92
CA PRO A 562 -23.49 21.29 8.91
C PRO A 562 -22.53 22.23 9.66
N GLY A 563 -23.09 23.34 10.20
CA GLY A 563 -22.35 24.29 11.02
C GLY A 563 -21.15 24.87 10.29
N GLU A 564 -20.00 24.82 10.93
CA GLU A 564 -18.72 25.31 10.40
C GLU A 564 -17.79 24.16 9.91
N CYS A 565 -18.33 22.94 9.70
CA CYS A 565 -17.53 21.80 9.25
C CYS A 565 -16.91 22.07 7.87
N ARG A 566 -15.64 21.66 7.71
CA ARG A 566 -14.87 21.81 6.48
C ARG A 566 -14.30 20.49 6.00
N SER A 567 -14.02 20.40 4.69
CA SER A 567 -13.23 19.28 4.15
C SER A 567 -11.78 19.36 4.66
N ASP A 568 -11.11 18.21 4.69
CA ASP A 568 -9.69 18.15 5.06
C ASP A 568 -8.83 18.99 4.11
N PHE A 569 -9.23 19.07 2.84
CA PHE A 569 -8.62 19.96 1.85
C PHE A 569 -8.68 21.43 2.28
N GLU A 570 -9.88 21.94 2.62
CA GLU A 570 -10.06 23.35 3.03
C GLU A 570 -9.30 23.66 4.32
N MET A 571 -9.28 22.73 5.28
CA MET A 571 -8.50 22.87 6.52
C MET A 571 -7.01 23.00 6.23
N MET A 572 -6.45 22.14 5.39
CA MET A 572 -5.04 22.18 5.03
C MET A 572 -4.66 23.45 4.27
N MET A 573 -5.51 23.91 3.34
CA MET A 573 -5.30 25.18 2.64
C MET A 573 -5.23 26.37 3.61
N LEU A 574 -6.15 26.42 4.58
CA LEU A 574 -6.18 27.46 5.60
C LEU A 574 -4.96 27.43 6.52
N LEU A 575 -4.59 26.24 7.00
CA LEU A 575 -3.40 26.06 7.84
C LEU A 575 -2.12 26.48 7.10
N TRP A 576 -1.98 26.03 5.83
CA TRP A 576 -0.80 26.37 5.03
C TRP A 576 -0.68 27.88 4.81
N LYS A 577 -1.76 28.55 4.47
CA LYS A 577 -1.78 30.00 4.31
C LYS A 577 -1.22 30.70 5.55
N ASN A 578 -1.72 30.36 6.74
CA ASN A 578 -1.27 30.98 7.98
C ASN A 578 0.22 30.71 8.25
N ILE A 579 0.72 29.51 7.92
CA ILE A 579 2.14 29.19 8.12
C ILE A 579 3.01 29.99 7.16
N VAL A 580 2.63 30.09 5.89
CA VAL A 580 3.36 30.90 4.91
C VAL A 580 3.44 32.36 5.36
N GLU A 581 2.33 32.92 5.84
CA GLU A 581 2.30 34.32 6.35
C GLU A 581 3.23 34.50 7.57
N LEU A 582 3.28 33.52 8.48
CA LEU A 582 4.22 33.58 9.62
C LEU A 582 5.68 33.53 9.14
N TYR A 583 6.00 32.64 8.18
CA TYR A 583 7.37 32.56 7.64
C TYR A 583 7.77 33.76 6.81
N LYS A 584 6.85 34.40 6.08
CA LYS A 584 7.09 35.66 5.39
C LYS A 584 7.42 36.78 6.35
N LYS A 585 6.68 36.85 7.47
CA LYS A 585 6.81 37.92 8.45
C LYS A 585 8.01 37.73 9.37
N GLU A 586 8.26 36.53 9.82
CA GLU A 586 9.16 36.25 10.95
C GLU A 586 10.40 35.45 10.54
N GLY A 587 10.47 34.90 9.31
CA GLY A 587 11.51 33.95 8.93
C GLY A 587 11.40 32.66 9.71
N GLY A 588 12.53 31.99 9.91
CA GLY A 588 12.64 30.75 10.69
C GLY A 588 13.61 29.76 10.05
N ALA A 589 13.60 28.52 10.51
CA ALA A 589 14.47 27.46 10.00
C ALA A 589 14.09 27.12 8.53
N CYS A 590 15.06 27.16 7.62
CA CYS A 590 14.92 26.86 6.19
C CYS A 590 13.62 27.43 5.58
N PRO A 591 13.43 28.75 5.56
CA PRO A 591 12.17 29.37 5.16
C PRO A 591 11.82 29.09 3.70
N ASP A 592 12.81 28.94 2.83
CA ASP A 592 12.62 28.64 1.41
C ASP A 592 11.86 27.34 1.16
N GLN A 593 12.00 26.35 2.03
CA GLN A 593 11.24 25.11 1.96
C GLN A 593 9.72 25.35 2.07
N ILE A 594 9.32 26.35 2.84
CA ILE A 594 7.91 26.76 3.00
C ILE A 594 7.51 27.73 1.91
N LEU A 595 8.31 28.77 1.68
CA LEU A 595 7.94 29.89 0.82
C LEU A 595 7.97 29.56 -0.68
N LYS A 596 8.81 28.61 -1.09
CA LYS A 596 8.91 28.16 -2.49
C LYS A 596 7.97 27.01 -2.82
N THR A 597 7.33 26.38 -1.84
CA THR A 597 6.37 25.30 -2.09
C THR A 597 5.11 25.87 -2.73
N ASN A 598 4.73 25.29 -3.88
CA ASN A 598 3.44 25.58 -4.51
C ASN A 598 2.31 24.91 -3.70
N PHE A 599 1.41 25.74 -3.22
CA PHE A 599 0.22 25.28 -2.49
C PHE A 599 -1.01 26.08 -2.93
N ASP A 600 -0.97 26.64 -4.14
CA ASP A 600 -2.08 27.38 -4.71
C ASP A 600 -2.99 26.42 -5.51
N TYR A 601 -4.01 25.94 -4.83
CA TYR A 601 -5.09 25.14 -5.40
C TYR A 601 -6.38 25.91 -5.30
N THR A 602 -6.43 27.05 -5.99
CA THR A 602 -7.57 27.99 -5.97
C THR A 602 -8.16 28.15 -7.37
N ILE A 603 -9.46 28.41 -7.41
CA ILE A 603 -10.19 28.94 -8.59
C ILE A 603 -10.85 30.23 -8.15
N ASP A 604 -10.64 31.31 -8.91
CA ASP A 604 -11.14 32.64 -8.57
C ASP A 604 -10.76 33.09 -7.13
N GLY A 605 -9.55 32.70 -6.69
CA GLY A 605 -9.00 33.04 -5.38
C GLY A 605 -9.60 32.28 -4.19
N LYS A 606 -10.43 31.28 -4.44
CA LYS A 606 -11.01 30.40 -3.42
C LYS A 606 -10.47 28.98 -3.54
N PRO A 607 -10.18 28.28 -2.42
CA PRO A 607 -9.79 26.88 -2.45
C PRO A 607 -10.82 26.04 -3.23
N ASP A 608 -10.34 25.32 -4.23
CA ASP A 608 -11.17 24.39 -5.04
C ASP A 608 -10.40 23.11 -5.31
N LEU A 609 -10.96 21.97 -4.89
CA LEU A 609 -10.35 20.67 -5.07
C LEU A 609 -10.08 20.31 -6.55
N ARG A 610 -10.81 20.92 -7.48
CA ARG A 610 -10.61 20.71 -8.91
C ARG A 610 -9.29 21.27 -9.42
N ALA A 611 -8.80 22.37 -8.81
CA ALA A 611 -7.45 22.89 -9.08
C ALA A 611 -6.39 21.85 -8.67
N LEU A 612 -6.59 21.16 -7.56
CA LEU A 612 -5.74 20.06 -7.14
C LEU A 612 -5.85 18.85 -8.09
N CYS A 613 -7.05 18.50 -8.58
CA CYS A 613 -7.23 17.47 -9.59
C CYS A 613 -6.45 17.78 -10.88
N TRP A 614 -6.39 19.04 -11.28
CA TRP A 614 -5.58 19.50 -12.40
C TRP A 614 -4.10 19.20 -12.19
N ALA A 615 -3.60 19.57 -11.03
CA ALA A 615 -2.23 19.31 -10.61
C ALA A 615 -1.90 17.81 -10.57
N LEU A 616 -2.79 16.97 -10.05
CA LEU A 616 -2.61 15.52 -9.99
C LEU A 616 -2.59 14.89 -11.37
N ASN A 617 -3.48 15.34 -12.28
CA ASN A 617 -3.49 14.87 -13.67
C ASN A 617 -2.21 15.20 -14.41
N GLY A 618 -1.64 16.36 -14.13
CA GLY A 618 -0.53 16.94 -14.85
C GLY A 618 -0.93 17.71 -16.09
N TYR A 619 -0.09 18.68 -16.39
CA TYR A 619 -0.29 19.68 -17.45
C TYR A 619 1.04 20.12 -18.04
N THR A 620 0.97 20.75 -19.23
CA THR A 620 2.11 21.44 -19.84
C THR A 620 2.30 22.81 -19.17
N VAL A 621 3.51 23.11 -18.73
CA VAL A 621 3.78 24.35 -17.94
C VAL A 621 3.55 25.64 -18.76
N GLY A 622 3.79 25.60 -20.08
CA GLY A 622 3.68 26.78 -20.92
C GLY A 622 2.25 27.25 -21.19
N ASP A 623 1.33 26.32 -21.47
CA ASP A 623 -0.05 26.64 -21.87
C ASP A 623 -1.12 26.07 -20.94
N GLY A 624 -0.72 25.35 -19.88
CA GLY A 624 -1.61 24.79 -18.89
C GLY A 624 -2.48 23.63 -19.38
N LYS A 625 -2.24 23.07 -20.58
CA LYS A 625 -3.08 22.00 -21.12
C LYS A 625 -2.91 20.71 -20.31
N LEU A 626 -4.03 20.09 -19.99
CA LEU A 626 -4.06 18.79 -19.32
C LEU A 626 -3.40 17.70 -20.18
N LEU A 627 -2.58 16.89 -19.55
CA LEU A 627 -1.96 15.73 -20.17
C LEU A 627 -3.00 14.60 -20.35
N LYS A 628 -2.91 13.88 -21.47
CA LYS A 628 -3.78 12.73 -21.78
C LYS A 628 -3.29 11.42 -21.17
N GLY A 629 -2.10 11.41 -20.58
CA GLY A 629 -1.51 10.26 -19.92
C GLY A 629 -0.02 10.45 -19.63
N TYR A 630 0.50 9.61 -18.76
CA TYR A 630 1.89 9.66 -18.28
C TYR A 630 2.95 9.59 -19.39
N GLY A 631 2.62 9.06 -20.56
CA GLY A 631 3.53 9.03 -21.71
C GLY A 631 3.93 10.42 -22.24
N GLN A 632 3.14 11.44 -21.93
CA GLN A 632 3.40 12.83 -22.31
C GLN A 632 4.29 13.59 -21.30
N LEU A 633 4.56 13.03 -20.13
CA LEU A 633 5.46 13.62 -19.14
C LEU A 633 6.88 13.75 -19.70
N GLN A 634 7.56 14.85 -19.35
CA GLN A 634 8.90 15.18 -19.81
C GLN A 634 9.88 15.32 -18.63
N ALA A 635 11.16 15.10 -18.91
CA ALA A 635 12.24 15.22 -17.92
C ALA A 635 12.94 16.58 -17.96
N ASP A 636 12.48 17.51 -18.77
CA ASP A 636 13.07 18.85 -18.98
C ASP A 636 12.32 19.98 -18.24
N GLY A 637 11.34 19.62 -17.41
CA GLY A 637 10.55 20.58 -16.66
C GLY A 637 9.43 21.29 -17.43
N THR A 638 9.17 20.90 -18.69
CA THR A 638 8.06 21.44 -19.49
C THR A 638 6.70 20.89 -19.10
N THR A 639 6.68 19.86 -18.25
CA THR A 639 5.45 19.29 -17.68
C THR A 639 5.50 19.33 -16.15
N ALA A 640 4.33 19.51 -15.52
CA ALA A 640 4.11 19.37 -14.09
C ALA A 640 3.05 18.29 -13.84
N CYS A 641 3.23 17.45 -12.82
CA CYS A 641 2.29 16.39 -12.49
C CYS A 641 2.51 15.91 -11.05
N GLY A 642 1.51 16.06 -10.20
CA GLY A 642 1.59 15.63 -8.81
C GLY A 642 1.59 14.12 -8.63
N MET A 643 1.06 13.35 -9.62
CA MET A 643 0.94 11.91 -9.50
C MET A 643 0.87 11.23 -10.88
N TRP A 644 1.98 10.70 -11.36
CA TRP A 644 2.09 10.17 -12.71
C TRP A 644 1.07 9.06 -13.07
N ILE A 645 0.66 8.23 -12.09
CA ILE A 645 -0.36 7.20 -12.34
C ILE A 645 -1.76 7.77 -12.53
N PHE A 646 -2.02 9.01 -12.11
CA PHE A 646 -3.29 9.71 -12.34
C PHE A 646 -3.29 10.55 -13.61
N SER A 647 -2.16 10.64 -14.30
CA SER A 647 -2.08 11.41 -15.54
C SER A 647 -3.07 10.89 -16.59
N GLY A 648 -3.92 11.78 -17.06
CA GLY A 648 -4.98 11.50 -18.02
C GLY A 648 -6.31 11.08 -17.41
N TYR A 649 -6.49 11.09 -16.09
CA TYR A 649 -7.75 10.70 -15.45
C TYR A 649 -8.78 11.83 -15.43
N TYR A 650 -8.31 13.05 -15.15
CA TYR A 650 -9.15 14.22 -15.05
C TYR A 650 -9.28 14.95 -16.39
N ASN A 651 -8.85 14.32 -17.47
CA ASN A 651 -8.95 14.88 -18.82
C ASN A 651 -10.30 14.54 -19.42
N ASN A 652 -11.21 15.51 -19.46
CA ASN A 652 -12.39 15.44 -20.32
C ASN A 652 -12.08 16.01 -21.72
N GLU A 653 -12.96 15.76 -22.69
CA GLU A 653 -12.81 16.23 -24.09
C GLU A 653 -12.74 17.77 -24.19
N SER A 654 -13.30 18.50 -23.21
CA SER A 654 -13.31 19.95 -23.16
C SER A 654 -12.04 20.58 -22.61
N GLN A 655 -11.11 19.79 -22.06
CA GLN A 655 -9.91 20.28 -21.36
C GLN A 655 -10.23 21.25 -20.20
N LYS A 656 -11.47 21.30 -19.75
CA LYS A 656 -11.93 22.05 -18.60
C LYS A 656 -12.39 21.05 -17.57
N LEU A 657 -12.01 21.27 -16.33
CA LEU A 657 -12.61 20.57 -15.19
C LEU A 657 -14.03 21.15 -15.01
N ASP A 658 -14.95 20.70 -15.87
CA ASP A 658 -16.35 21.08 -15.76
C ASP A 658 -16.92 20.41 -14.49
N PRO A 659 -17.36 21.19 -13.50
CA PRO A 659 -17.93 20.65 -12.27
C PRO A 659 -19.19 19.84 -12.48
N MET A 660 -19.88 20.01 -13.62
CA MET A 660 -21.11 19.28 -13.98
C MET A 660 -20.85 18.03 -14.81
N LYS A 661 -19.63 17.85 -15.29
CA LYS A 661 -19.22 16.65 -16.03
C LYS A 661 -18.20 15.88 -15.20
N GLN A 662 -18.36 14.57 -15.20
CA GLN A 662 -17.41 13.71 -14.51
C GLN A 662 -15.98 14.03 -14.98
N PRO A 663 -15.07 14.39 -14.05
CA PRO A 663 -13.72 14.79 -14.42
C PRO A 663 -12.89 13.63 -14.96
N MET A 664 -13.36 12.39 -14.78
CA MET A 664 -12.61 11.21 -15.17
C MET A 664 -12.97 10.73 -16.57
N THR A 665 -11.94 10.45 -17.35
CA THR A 665 -12.08 9.70 -18.59
C THR A 665 -12.62 8.31 -18.30
N ASN A 666 -13.80 8.01 -18.83
CA ASN A 666 -14.29 6.64 -18.81
C ASN A 666 -13.47 5.81 -19.80
N ARG A 667 -12.46 5.10 -19.29
CA ARG A 667 -11.70 4.13 -20.09
C ARG A 667 -12.48 2.83 -20.31
N SER A 668 -13.69 2.73 -19.78
CA SER A 668 -14.60 1.60 -19.95
C SER A 668 -15.67 1.85 -21.04
N LYS A 669 -15.56 2.87 -21.86
CA LYS A 669 -16.49 3.09 -22.99
C LYS A 669 -16.64 1.85 -23.88
N GLU A 670 -15.65 1.00 -23.88
CA GLU A 670 -15.64 -0.31 -24.53
C GLU A 670 -15.40 -1.38 -23.47
N ASP A 671 -16.29 -1.48 -22.47
CA ASP A 671 -16.22 -2.56 -21.51
C ASP A 671 -16.43 -3.90 -22.24
N PRO A 672 -15.36 -4.69 -22.51
CA PRO A 672 -15.49 -5.95 -23.23
C PRO A 672 -16.25 -7.00 -22.43
N THR A 673 -16.49 -6.75 -21.14
CA THR A 673 -17.33 -7.60 -20.31
C THR A 673 -18.82 -7.35 -20.59
N GLY A 674 -19.17 -6.27 -21.24
CA GLY A 674 -20.54 -5.86 -21.53
C GLY A 674 -21.38 -5.56 -20.28
N LEU A 675 -20.72 -5.44 -19.11
CA LEU A 675 -21.43 -5.26 -17.85
C LEU A 675 -21.85 -3.80 -17.63
N GLY A 676 -21.31 -2.85 -18.37
CA GLY A 676 -21.67 -1.43 -18.32
C GLY A 676 -21.56 -0.82 -16.91
N LEU A 677 -20.71 -1.42 -16.08
CA LEU A 677 -20.77 -1.30 -14.64
C LEU A 677 -20.15 -0.01 -14.23
N PHE A 678 -20.14 0.97 -14.39
CA PHE A 678 -19.49 2.14 -13.79
C PHE A 678 -19.05 3.17 -14.84
N PRO A 679 -19.99 3.74 -15.57
CA PRO A 679 -19.69 4.85 -16.46
C PRO A 679 -19.05 5.99 -15.66
N GLY A 680 -17.93 6.50 -16.13
CA GLY A 680 -17.17 7.57 -15.46
C GLY A 680 -16.14 7.11 -14.43
N TRP A 681 -16.00 5.80 -14.20
CA TRP A 681 -14.89 5.28 -13.40
C TRP A 681 -13.67 5.00 -14.27
N SER A 682 -12.49 5.16 -13.70
CA SER A 682 -11.21 4.91 -14.36
C SER A 682 -10.35 3.94 -13.58
N PHE A 683 -9.34 3.36 -14.24
CA PHE A 683 -8.35 2.54 -13.55
C PHE A 683 -7.23 3.40 -12.99
N ALA A 684 -6.83 3.12 -11.74
CA ALA A 684 -5.74 3.81 -11.07
C ALA A 684 -4.35 3.46 -11.63
N TRP A 685 -4.23 2.40 -12.40
CA TRP A 685 -2.98 1.98 -13.01
C TRP A 685 -3.11 1.83 -14.52
N PRO A 686 -2.24 2.48 -15.32
CA PRO A 686 -2.30 2.38 -16.76
C PRO A 686 -2.11 0.97 -17.30
N ALA A 687 -1.41 0.12 -16.56
CA ALA A 687 -1.08 -1.24 -16.96
C ALA A 687 -1.75 -2.32 -16.11
N HIS A 688 -2.82 -1.98 -15.48
CA HIS A 688 -3.52 -2.83 -14.53
C HIS A 688 -3.68 -4.29 -14.99
N ARG A 689 -4.12 -4.51 -16.21
CA ARG A 689 -4.38 -5.86 -16.75
C ARG A 689 -3.13 -6.61 -17.16
N ARG A 690 -2.08 -5.92 -17.52
CA ARG A 690 -0.78 -6.53 -17.82
C ARG A 690 -0.17 -7.18 -16.58
N ILE A 691 -0.53 -6.70 -15.40
CA ILE A 691 -0.12 -7.28 -14.13
C ILE A 691 -0.76 -8.63 -13.91
N LEU A 692 -2.06 -8.74 -14.21
CA LEU A 692 -2.84 -9.96 -14.02
C LEU A 692 -2.57 -10.99 -15.10
N TYR A 693 -2.52 -10.52 -16.34
CA TYR A 693 -2.40 -11.37 -17.51
C TYR A 693 -1.13 -11.04 -18.27
N ASN A 694 -0.22 -11.96 -18.24
CA ASN A 694 1.09 -11.86 -18.82
C ASN A 694 1.50 -13.21 -19.42
N ARG A 695 2.77 -13.41 -19.68
CA ARG A 695 3.31 -14.65 -20.24
C ARG A 695 2.79 -15.92 -19.52
N CYS A 696 2.65 -15.89 -18.20
CA CYS A 696 2.18 -17.05 -17.44
C CYS A 696 0.67 -17.34 -17.58
N SER A 697 -0.07 -16.52 -18.31
CA SER A 697 -1.46 -16.79 -18.70
C SER A 697 -1.59 -17.74 -19.90
N ALA A 698 -0.47 -18.16 -20.46
CA ALA A 698 -0.34 -19.14 -21.51
C ALA A 698 0.78 -20.14 -21.21
N ASP A 699 0.86 -21.21 -21.97
CA ASP A 699 1.97 -22.17 -21.90
C ASP A 699 3.29 -21.54 -22.41
N PRO A 700 4.44 -22.20 -22.27
CA PRO A 700 5.73 -21.68 -22.74
C PRO A 700 5.80 -21.44 -24.26
N LYS A 701 4.88 -21.98 -25.04
CA LYS A 701 4.77 -21.78 -26.48
C LYS A 701 3.77 -20.70 -26.85
N GLY A 702 3.13 -20.09 -25.84
CA GLY A 702 2.14 -19.04 -26.00
C GLY A 702 0.72 -19.54 -26.29
N LYS A 703 0.44 -20.85 -26.08
CA LYS A 703 -0.93 -21.37 -26.17
C LYS A 703 -1.67 -21.12 -24.84
N PRO A 704 -2.95 -20.73 -24.87
CA PRO A 704 -3.75 -20.57 -23.67
C PRO A 704 -3.80 -21.86 -22.85
N TRP A 705 -3.66 -21.75 -21.52
CA TRP A 705 -3.84 -22.89 -20.61
C TRP A 705 -5.23 -23.52 -20.73
N ASP A 706 -6.26 -22.70 -20.82
CA ASP A 706 -7.64 -23.12 -21.08
C ASP A 706 -8.12 -22.52 -22.41
N PRO A 707 -8.27 -23.33 -23.47
CA PRO A 707 -8.76 -22.88 -24.76
C PRO A 707 -10.17 -22.26 -24.72
N LYS A 708 -10.94 -22.56 -23.66
CA LYS A 708 -12.29 -21.98 -23.46
C LYS A 708 -12.23 -20.61 -22.79
N ARG A 709 -11.07 -20.22 -22.24
CA ARG A 709 -10.86 -18.96 -21.52
C ARG A 709 -9.57 -18.30 -21.96
N VAL A 710 -9.48 -18.02 -23.24
CA VAL A 710 -8.29 -17.40 -23.83
C VAL A 710 -8.13 -15.97 -23.27
N LEU A 711 -7.08 -15.73 -22.53
CA LEU A 711 -6.72 -14.42 -22.00
C LEU A 711 -5.65 -13.77 -22.87
N VAL A 712 -4.58 -14.48 -23.12
CA VAL A 712 -3.52 -14.11 -24.05
C VAL A 712 -3.13 -15.34 -24.87
N GLU A 713 -2.72 -15.13 -26.11
CA GLU A 713 -2.18 -16.15 -26.99
C GLU A 713 -1.11 -15.56 -27.93
N TRP A 714 -0.16 -16.38 -28.36
CA TRP A 714 0.87 -16.00 -29.32
C TRP A 714 0.47 -16.48 -30.71
N ASP A 715 0.33 -15.57 -31.67
CA ASP A 715 -0.06 -15.87 -33.05
C ASP A 715 1.12 -16.21 -33.98
N GLY A 716 2.31 -16.34 -33.43
CA GLY A 716 3.56 -16.52 -34.19
C GLY A 716 4.34 -15.22 -34.45
N LYS A 717 3.71 -14.07 -34.25
CA LYS A 717 4.32 -12.74 -34.51
C LYS A 717 4.13 -11.78 -33.34
N LYS A 718 2.98 -11.84 -32.69
CA LYS A 718 2.62 -10.95 -31.58
C LYS A 718 1.71 -11.66 -30.59
N TRP A 719 1.65 -11.12 -29.39
CA TRP A 719 0.66 -11.52 -28.41
C TRP A 719 -0.73 -10.93 -28.74
N LEU A 720 -1.70 -11.79 -28.86
CA LEU A 720 -3.11 -11.43 -28.93
C LEU A 720 -3.67 -11.40 -27.51
N GLN A 721 -4.55 -10.47 -27.25
CA GLN A 721 -5.20 -10.32 -25.97
C GLN A 721 -6.70 -10.22 -26.16
N ASN A 722 -7.43 -11.14 -25.54
CA ASN A 722 -8.88 -11.24 -25.66
C ASN A 722 -9.61 -10.60 -24.48
N ASP A 723 -8.87 -10.07 -23.53
CA ASP A 723 -9.42 -9.25 -22.44
C ASP A 723 -9.07 -7.80 -22.68
N VAL A 724 -8.67 -6.96 -21.99
CA VAL A 724 -8.56 -5.56 -22.32
C VAL A 724 -7.12 -5.14 -22.66
N GLY A 725 -7.04 -4.45 -23.75
CA GLY A 725 -5.89 -4.21 -24.55
C GLY A 725 -4.85 -3.24 -24.02
N ASP A 726 -4.11 -3.56 -22.97
CA ASP A 726 -2.88 -2.87 -22.65
C ASP A 726 -1.66 -3.82 -22.50
N PHE A 727 -1.83 -5.07 -22.91
CA PHE A 727 -0.74 -6.03 -22.99
C PHE A 727 0.09 -5.73 -24.26
N VAL A 728 1.22 -5.09 -24.08
CA VAL A 728 2.11 -4.72 -25.19
C VAL A 728 3.48 -5.34 -24.98
N THR A 729 3.75 -6.43 -25.70
CA THR A 729 5.09 -6.91 -25.89
C THR A 729 5.25 -7.50 -27.28
N ALA A 730 6.34 -7.15 -27.96
CA ALA A 730 6.70 -7.71 -29.27
C ALA A 730 7.60 -8.95 -29.14
N LYS A 731 8.00 -9.33 -27.90
CA LYS A 731 8.92 -10.45 -27.67
C LYS A 731 8.17 -11.78 -27.78
N ALA A 732 8.80 -12.74 -28.39
CA ALA A 732 8.33 -14.13 -28.44
C ALA A 732 8.15 -14.72 -27.02
N PRO A 733 7.37 -15.79 -26.86
CA PRO A 733 7.09 -16.39 -25.56
C PRO A 733 8.31 -16.65 -24.69
N ASP A 734 9.38 -17.19 -25.26
CA ASP A 734 10.59 -17.57 -24.52
C ASP A 734 11.48 -16.40 -24.10
N ASP A 735 11.31 -15.25 -24.71
CA ASP A 735 12.12 -14.05 -24.46
C ASP A 735 11.46 -13.04 -23.54
N ASN A 736 10.27 -13.31 -23.07
CA ASN A 736 9.53 -12.37 -22.22
C ASN A 736 9.92 -12.52 -20.75
N ALA A 737 10.18 -11.40 -20.09
CA ALA A 737 10.28 -11.37 -18.64
C ALA A 737 8.93 -11.74 -18.00
N PHE A 738 8.99 -12.43 -16.86
CA PHE A 738 7.83 -12.63 -16.03
C PHE A 738 7.39 -11.28 -15.47
N PHE A 739 6.25 -10.80 -15.92
CA PHE A 739 5.62 -9.61 -15.44
C PHE A 739 6.47 -8.30 -15.53
N MET A 740 6.28 -7.30 -14.67
CA MET A 740 6.88 -5.95 -14.75
C MET A 740 8.35 -5.87 -14.34
N THR A 741 8.97 -6.94 -13.96
CA THR A 741 10.39 -6.97 -13.64
C THR A 741 11.17 -7.65 -14.76
N TRP A 742 12.48 -7.42 -14.73
CA TRP A 742 13.44 -8.17 -15.51
C TRP A 742 13.62 -9.60 -15.01
N GLU A 743 12.99 -9.99 -13.91
CA GLU A 743 12.98 -11.38 -13.45
C GLU A 743 12.12 -12.25 -14.37
N GLN A 744 12.73 -13.31 -14.86
CA GLN A 744 12.08 -14.21 -15.79
C GLN A 744 11.18 -15.23 -15.10
N ASN A 745 11.39 -15.48 -13.80
CA ASN A 745 10.66 -16.48 -13.03
C ASN A 745 10.17 -15.93 -11.67
N ALA A 746 9.01 -16.40 -11.24
CA ALA A 746 8.52 -16.15 -9.89
C ALA A 746 9.34 -16.95 -8.86
N ARG A 747 9.49 -16.40 -7.66
CA ARG A 747 10.32 -16.97 -6.61
C ARG A 747 9.48 -17.81 -5.64
N LEU A 748 9.59 -19.12 -5.71
CA LEU A 748 9.17 -20.01 -4.64
C LEU A 748 10.15 -19.98 -3.47
N PHE A 749 11.44 -19.91 -3.78
CA PHE A 749 12.55 -19.70 -2.86
C PHE A 749 13.05 -18.25 -3.03
N ALA A 750 12.98 -17.46 -1.96
CA ALA A 750 13.29 -16.03 -2.02
C ALA A 750 14.59 -15.68 -1.29
N TYR A 751 15.69 -15.86 -1.96
CA TYR A 751 17.06 -15.69 -1.46
C TYR A 751 17.41 -14.29 -0.89
N SER A 752 16.56 -13.30 -1.07
CA SER A 752 16.81 -11.91 -0.64
C SER A 752 15.93 -11.45 0.52
N MET A 753 15.20 -12.35 1.15
CA MET A 753 14.29 -11.99 2.25
C MET A 753 14.99 -12.12 3.60
N ALA A 754 15.01 -11.03 4.37
CA ALA A 754 15.70 -10.99 5.67
C ALA A 754 15.13 -11.97 6.72
N ASP A 755 13.88 -12.37 6.57
CA ASP A 755 13.14 -13.28 7.46
C ASP A 755 13.09 -14.72 6.95
N GLY A 756 14.02 -15.11 6.08
CA GLY A 756 14.19 -16.46 5.58
C GLY A 756 13.73 -16.67 4.12
N PRO A 757 14.35 -17.62 3.41
CA PRO A 757 14.05 -17.86 2.00
C PRO A 757 12.73 -18.57 1.76
N LEU A 758 12.18 -19.26 2.76
CA LEU A 758 10.90 -19.95 2.74
C LEU A 758 10.01 -19.48 3.88
N PRO A 759 8.68 -19.37 3.68
CA PRO A 759 7.74 -19.05 4.77
C PRO A 759 7.73 -20.09 5.87
N GLU A 760 7.81 -19.67 7.12
CA GLU A 760 7.81 -20.54 8.30
C GLU A 760 6.89 -20.01 9.40
N HIS A 761 6.27 -20.95 10.13
CA HIS A 761 5.49 -20.65 11.31
C HIS A 761 6.38 -20.49 12.53
N PHE A 762 6.14 -19.43 13.28
CA PHE A 762 6.75 -19.18 14.58
C PHE A 762 5.66 -19.01 15.62
N GLU A 763 5.87 -19.56 16.81
CA GLU A 763 5.04 -19.19 17.94
C GLU A 763 5.56 -17.87 18.51
N PRO A 764 4.69 -16.88 18.75
CA PRO A 764 5.09 -15.65 19.43
C PRO A 764 5.47 -15.95 20.89
N HIS A 765 6.55 -15.36 21.36
CA HIS A 765 7.00 -15.45 22.75
C HIS A 765 6.13 -14.60 23.67
#